data_d65fe7298744d92baae8572948bc5db9
#
_entry.id   d65fe7298744d92baae8572948bc5db9
#
_cell.length_a   1.000
_cell.length_b   1.000
_cell.length_c   1.000
_cell.angle_alpha   90.00
_cell.angle_beta   90.00
_cell.angle_gamma   90.00
#
_symmetry.space_group_name_H-M   'P 1'
#
loop_
_entity.id
_entity.type
_entity.pdbx_description
1 polymer ?
#
loop_
_entity_poly.entity_id
_entity_poly.type
_entity_poly.pdbx_seq_one_letter_code
_entity_poly.pdbx_strand_id
1 'polypeptide(L)'
;MEEVEDRNSGIKKSLLIYALLYLFVINPVYCQLIGRYDDGINLSSFPYHIMTYGTQHGLPVNQVEALAKDRNTGVLVLSTSNGLHQFNGYAFSPYRTHPIYSQTIFVGLFSSNRYEHPLGVNSLGELYHISKNPELVGIFNAVDIQDDYFLSIDSMGTVRYTEDPDNIEYIFQTGIIQANFISRLHADTLLIVDQTTTYKFLTKIGQREVILEEPIIGIESDPNRNVRYFITQKRLYQFTSEGLNQIDLPLSENQYIITMFFHSGALMVNTSGGLFLYISGFLTKFTQDDILPTNGLHTFFMDHHTRTLFIGTFNKGLMKLTERRVINLFSLSNEFLGSYGSLVLDSTALFAHVGKGIVKVMSQNKYEIFDTNTEPFDLASISIMGDTLFLGTWGKGIFALSKQTGKQLYHQKLQGKVVFATYQDPKGVFWVGTDTGIYTGKSVRDLIPFKPDNIDTQITTLYHTRSGQFWLGGGSAIYHLDQNGAILNRFGPEQGFMVKDVRAFYEDEEGRIWIGTYQGGLFCFHKNQLIALRDKANYMLGNDIFTLTKDNYGYLLMSSNNGLLAVHETALLGYLNNKLDYLVPYYIGVQSGVFNTEFNGGFFNNHLNLNGNVMYFPSAQGIVVYLSRPIETNKTQIVLKGVYADGKDVLFSREISRITKKIQFDFFNVNYNEFDNVFYQIKLEKNGNPVNWSEPSRATLIQFDFLPPGEYVFQIRAINGSNDPKPEVLMYSFRILPYFYERSFVQIGLFLILLFSVFLIVQNRNQRIQKEFQRELEVQNTITELELNAIQAQMNPHMIFNSLNVLMHLIRMKSFEKAENFTFEFARMLRNILERSGNHFIEIGQEIQLLENYLEIQKIRFQNSITYQIDCEPRLYAVRIPSMLVQPLVENAIVHGLSHSTDGGHLMVRFEQVADTIHISVEDDGIGRVKSAKVQEGKKRKSMGMILIQKKMGLMKSKYGISIQLNLEDMCESEHPGTKALLVIDSDYSFN
;
A
#
# COMPACT_ATOMS: atom_id res chain seq x y z
N MET A 1 -32.68 49.43 2.04
CA MET A 1 -31.39 49.09 1.37
C MET A 1 -30.22 49.45 2.28
N GLU A 2 -30.30 50.48 3.12
CA GLU A 2 -29.24 50.82 4.10
C GLU A 2 -29.07 49.78 5.24
N GLU A 3 -30.16 49.10 5.66
CA GLU A 3 -30.02 48.02 6.70
C GLU A 3 -29.37 46.70 6.22
N VAL A 4 -29.26 46.46 4.93
CA VAL A 4 -28.62 45.28 4.36
C VAL A 4 -27.11 45.49 4.13
N GLU A 5 -26.67 46.72 3.91
CA GLU A 5 -25.24 47.06 3.80
C GLU A 5 -24.54 47.05 5.14
N ASP A 6 -25.23 47.44 6.22
CA ASP A 6 -24.63 47.45 7.57
C ASP A 6 -24.46 46.04 8.15
N ARG A 7 -25.36 45.09 7.82
CA ARG A 7 -25.18 43.66 8.19
C ARG A 7 -24.02 43.00 7.45
N ASN A 8 -23.80 43.34 6.17
CA ASN A 8 -22.67 42.81 5.40
C ASN A 8 -21.32 43.40 5.82
N SER A 9 -21.27 44.66 6.28
CA SER A 9 -20.05 45.24 6.86
C SER A 9 -19.71 44.64 8.22
N GLY A 10 -20.71 44.30 9.01
CA GLY A 10 -20.57 43.65 10.32
C GLY A 10 -20.05 42.17 10.18
N ILE A 11 -20.57 41.42 9.20
CA ILE A 11 -20.13 40.05 8.92
C ILE A 11 -18.72 40.06 8.33
N LYS A 12 -18.38 40.99 7.44
CA LYS A 12 -17.01 41.17 6.92
C LYS A 12 -16.00 41.59 8.00
N LYS A 13 -16.38 42.45 8.91
CA LYS A 13 -15.55 42.80 10.08
C LYS A 13 -15.42 41.64 11.06
N SER A 14 -16.50 40.88 11.32
CA SER A 14 -16.45 39.70 12.18
C SER A 14 -15.60 38.59 11.57
N LEU A 15 -15.72 38.33 10.28
CA LEU A 15 -14.87 37.33 9.56
C LEU A 15 -13.40 37.80 9.49
N LEU A 16 -13.15 39.09 9.34
CA LEU A 16 -11.78 39.65 9.39
C LEU A 16 -11.21 39.57 10.81
N ILE A 17 -12.03 39.83 11.83
CA ILE A 17 -11.67 39.68 13.23
C ILE A 17 -11.52 38.20 13.59
N TYR A 18 -12.33 37.27 13.07
CA TYR A 18 -12.14 35.84 13.24
C TYR A 18 -10.89 35.32 12.47
N ALA A 19 -10.64 35.82 11.26
CA ALA A 19 -9.40 35.51 10.52
C ALA A 19 -8.16 36.11 11.21
N LEU A 20 -8.26 37.34 11.74
CA LEU A 20 -7.21 37.94 12.56
C LEU A 20 -7.09 37.28 13.93
N LEU A 21 -8.19 36.92 14.58
CA LEU A 21 -8.18 36.14 15.82
C LEU A 21 -7.68 34.72 15.58
N TYR A 22 -7.95 34.09 14.45
CA TYR A 22 -7.36 32.78 14.09
C TYR A 22 -5.85 32.88 13.80
N LEU A 23 -5.40 34.05 13.32
CA LEU A 23 -3.97 34.39 13.21
C LEU A 23 -3.34 34.83 14.56
N PHE A 24 -4.11 35.41 15.48
CA PHE A 24 -3.62 35.95 16.75
C PHE A 24 -3.91 35.10 17.99
N VAL A 25 -4.77 34.08 17.90
CA VAL A 25 -5.03 33.11 18.99
C VAL A 25 -4.02 31.95 18.97
N ILE A 26 -3.10 31.93 18.00
CA ILE A 26 -1.86 31.16 18.14
C ILE A 26 -1.07 31.85 19.24
N ASN A 27 -1.13 31.28 20.43
CA ASN A 27 -0.46 31.60 21.68
C ASN A 27 0.62 32.71 21.57
N PRO A 28 0.53 33.82 22.34
CA PRO A 28 1.50 34.92 22.28
C PRO A 28 2.97 34.48 22.47
N VAL A 29 3.22 33.37 23.12
CA VAL A 29 4.55 32.76 23.23
C VAL A 29 5.05 32.25 21.86
N TYR A 30 4.15 31.74 21.02
CA TYR A 30 4.51 31.32 19.64
C TYR A 30 4.95 32.51 18.79
N CYS A 31 4.24 33.65 18.89
CA CYS A 31 4.65 34.87 18.20
C CYS A 31 5.95 35.49 18.78
N GLN A 32 6.21 35.33 20.08
CA GLN A 32 7.46 35.79 20.69
C GLN A 32 8.65 34.88 20.39
N LEU A 33 8.45 33.58 20.33
CA LEU A 33 9.50 32.59 20.02
C LEU A 33 9.88 32.57 18.54
N ILE A 34 8.95 32.88 17.63
CA ILE A 34 9.19 32.87 16.17
C ILE A 34 9.62 34.23 15.62
N GLY A 35 9.53 35.33 16.44
CA GLY A 35 9.97 36.69 16.10
C GLY A 35 8.85 37.60 15.57
N ARG A 36 8.91 38.85 15.95
CA ARG A 36 8.05 39.92 15.41
C ARG A 36 8.40 40.19 13.95
N TYR A 37 7.37 40.27 13.13
CA TYR A 37 7.42 40.63 11.73
C TYR A 37 7.80 42.10 11.54
N ASP A 38 9.08 42.46 11.47
CA ASP A 38 9.41 43.88 11.16
C ASP A 38 10.39 44.06 9.99
N ASP A 39 11.12 43.05 9.51
CA ASP A 39 12.02 43.26 8.38
C ASP A 39 12.11 42.01 7.46
N GLY A 40 11.20 41.93 6.48
CA GLY A 40 11.23 40.88 5.44
C GLY A 40 10.83 39.49 5.92
N ILE A 41 10.27 38.70 5.04
CA ILE A 41 9.91 37.30 5.38
C ILE A 41 11.20 36.53 5.69
N ASN A 42 11.46 36.32 6.98
CA ASN A 42 12.52 35.43 7.41
C ASN A 42 12.12 33.99 7.01
N LEU A 43 13.03 33.16 6.56
CA LEU A 43 12.81 31.77 6.16
C LEU A 43 12.16 30.93 7.24
N SER A 44 12.33 31.30 8.49
CA SER A 44 11.64 30.71 9.63
C SER A 44 10.12 30.82 9.55
N SER A 45 9.61 31.79 8.79
CA SER A 45 8.17 32.03 8.58
C SER A 45 7.64 31.46 7.25
N PHE A 46 8.51 30.89 6.38
CA PHE A 46 8.08 30.30 5.13
C PHE A 46 7.21 29.06 5.41
N PRO A 47 5.97 29.03 4.93
CA PRO A 47 4.99 28.04 5.33
C PRO A 47 5.20 26.65 4.70
N TYR A 48 6.21 26.49 3.86
CA TYR A 48 6.47 25.27 3.14
C TYR A 48 7.81 24.65 3.52
N HIS A 49 7.84 23.32 3.53
CA HIS A 49 9.05 22.51 3.49
C HIS A 49 9.39 22.21 2.04
N ILE A 50 10.66 22.36 1.66
CA ILE A 50 11.14 22.21 0.29
C ILE A 50 12.07 21.01 0.21
N MET A 51 11.78 20.11 -0.72
CA MET A 51 12.65 19.02 -1.11
C MET A 51 13.01 19.14 -2.59
N THR A 52 14.27 18.89 -2.94
CA THR A 52 14.76 18.94 -4.31
C THR A 52 15.18 17.54 -4.77
N TYR A 53 14.68 17.16 -5.92
CA TYR A 53 14.95 15.87 -6.57
C TYR A 53 15.64 16.11 -7.91
N GLY A 54 16.84 15.62 -8.06
CA GLY A 54 17.67 15.79 -9.27
C GLY A 54 18.25 14.48 -9.78
N THR A 55 19.40 14.57 -10.42
CA THR A 55 20.09 13.42 -11.03
C THR A 55 20.43 12.32 -10.04
N GLN A 56 20.72 12.64 -8.77
CA GLN A 56 20.94 11.66 -7.71
C GLN A 56 19.70 10.82 -7.38
N HIS A 57 18.51 11.24 -7.80
CA HIS A 57 17.24 10.52 -7.62
C HIS A 57 16.76 9.82 -8.90
N GLY A 58 17.64 9.75 -9.93
CA GLY A 58 17.33 9.08 -11.19
C GLY A 58 16.79 9.97 -12.30
N LEU A 59 16.75 11.30 -12.11
CA LEU A 59 16.43 12.24 -13.18
C LEU A 59 17.62 12.30 -14.16
N PRO A 60 17.44 12.15 -15.48
CA PRO A 60 18.56 12.11 -16.40
C PRO A 60 19.26 13.47 -16.54
N VAL A 61 18.52 14.56 -16.42
CA VAL A 61 19.00 15.95 -16.46
C VAL A 61 18.20 16.79 -15.47
N ASN A 62 18.81 17.82 -14.89
CA ASN A 62 18.14 18.69 -13.92
C ASN A 62 17.24 19.78 -14.56
N GLN A 63 16.81 19.58 -15.79
CA GLN A 63 15.93 20.48 -16.52
C GLN A 63 14.55 19.86 -16.68
N VAL A 64 13.53 20.51 -16.13
CA VAL A 64 12.14 20.06 -16.18
C VAL A 64 11.31 21.09 -16.94
N GLU A 65 10.79 20.68 -18.10
CA GLU A 65 10.06 21.56 -19.03
C GLU A 65 8.58 21.66 -18.73
N ALA A 66 7.94 20.54 -18.40
CA ALA A 66 6.52 20.46 -18.16
C ALA A 66 6.18 19.39 -17.12
N LEU A 67 5.06 19.55 -16.43
CA LEU A 67 4.54 18.66 -15.39
C LEU A 67 3.06 18.38 -15.59
N ALA A 68 2.66 17.12 -15.45
CA ALA A 68 1.26 16.71 -15.39
C ALA A 68 1.10 15.44 -14.56
N LYS A 69 -0.10 15.15 -14.06
CA LYS A 69 -0.42 13.92 -13.34
C LYS A 69 -1.12 12.93 -14.27
N ASP A 70 -0.60 11.71 -14.35
CA ASP A 70 -1.29 10.59 -14.97
C ASP A 70 -2.37 10.09 -14.00
N ARG A 71 -3.63 10.13 -14.40
CA ARG A 71 -4.77 9.82 -13.53
C ARG A 71 -4.95 8.34 -13.28
N ASN A 72 -4.65 7.53 -14.29
CA ASN A 72 -4.77 6.08 -14.18
C ASN A 72 -3.77 5.53 -13.15
N THR A 73 -2.55 6.06 -13.15
CA THR A 73 -1.48 5.58 -12.28
C THR A 73 -1.21 6.50 -11.08
N GLY A 74 -1.74 7.73 -11.08
CA GLY A 74 -1.48 8.74 -10.06
C GLY A 74 -0.07 9.33 -10.07
N VAL A 75 0.83 8.88 -10.96
CA VAL A 75 2.21 9.37 -11.04
C VAL A 75 2.30 10.77 -11.61
N LEU A 76 3.26 11.56 -11.14
CA LEU A 76 3.62 12.81 -11.76
C LEU A 76 4.49 12.52 -12.98
N VAL A 77 4.03 12.96 -14.15
CA VAL A 77 4.75 12.87 -15.42
C VAL A 77 5.46 14.19 -15.66
N LEU A 78 6.70 14.12 -16.05
CA LEU A 78 7.52 15.30 -16.33
C LEU A 78 8.25 15.14 -17.66
N SER A 79 8.35 16.25 -18.39
CA SER A 79 9.15 16.37 -19.60
C SER A 79 10.51 16.95 -19.27
N THR A 80 11.54 16.35 -19.84
CA THR A 80 12.93 16.82 -19.77
C THR A 80 13.51 16.87 -21.17
N SER A 81 14.69 17.43 -21.33
CA SER A 81 15.43 17.37 -22.61
C SER A 81 15.75 15.94 -23.07
N ASN A 82 15.64 14.94 -22.18
CA ASN A 82 15.83 13.52 -22.45
C ASN A 82 14.50 12.74 -22.47
N GLY A 83 13.38 13.40 -22.77
CA GLY A 83 12.08 12.78 -22.91
C GLY A 83 11.25 12.76 -21.63
N LEU A 84 10.20 11.91 -21.63
CA LEU A 84 9.25 11.82 -20.56
C LEU A 84 9.72 10.90 -19.43
N HIS A 85 9.56 11.36 -18.22
CA HIS A 85 9.87 10.64 -16.98
C HIS A 85 8.67 10.67 -16.04
N GLN A 86 8.62 9.73 -15.12
CA GLN A 86 7.63 9.68 -14.05
C GLN A 86 8.30 9.76 -12.70
N PHE A 87 7.63 10.43 -11.78
CA PHE A 87 8.03 10.58 -10.38
C PHE A 87 6.97 9.98 -9.46
N ASN A 88 7.38 9.10 -8.56
CA ASN A 88 6.48 8.37 -7.66
C ASN A 88 6.44 8.93 -6.23
N GLY A 89 7.13 10.06 -5.99
CA GLY A 89 7.31 10.67 -4.68
C GLY A 89 8.73 10.56 -4.13
N TYR A 90 9.54 9.63 -4.64
CA TYR A 90 10.90 9.36 -4.14
C TYR A 90 11.97 9.33 -5.23
N ALA A 91 11.64 8.79 -6.39
CA ALA A 91 12.60 8.56 -7.47
C ALA A 91 11.95 8.72 -8.84
N PHE A 92 12.79 8.96 -9.84
CA PHE A 92 12.38 9.04 -11.24
C PHE A 92 12.63 7.72 -11.96
N SER A 93 11.81 7.47 -12.95
CA SER A 93 12.01 6.41 -13.94
C SER A 93 11.45 6.87 -15.30
N PRO A 94 11.92 6.31 -16.45
CA PRO A 94 11.31 6.61 -17.74
C PRO A 94 9.82 6.36 -17.73
N TYR A 95 9.06 7.27 -18.31
CA TYR A 95 7.62 7.12 -18.47
C TYR A 95 7.33 6.40 -19.77
N ARG A 96 6.97 5.12 -19.70
CA ARG A 96 6.67 4.25 -20.84
C ARG A 96 7.86 4.02 -21.79
N THR A 97 7.77 3.00 -22.61
CA THR A 97 8.90 2.52 -23.44
C THR A 97 8.81 2.89 -24.92
N HIS A 98 7.77 3.64 -25.34
CA HIS A 98 7.64 4.01 -26.74
C HIS A 98 8.72 5.02 -27.14
N PRO A 99 9.40 4.86 -28.30
CA PRO A 99 10.53 5.72 -28.71
C PRO A 99 10.22 7.21 -28.77
N ILE A 100 8.99 7.60 -29.09
CA ILE A 100 8.58 9.00 -29.14
C ILE A 100 8.75 9.70 -27.77
N TYR A 101 8.59 8.98 -26.68
CA TYR A 101 8.73 9.55 -25.33
C TYR A 101 10.17 9.79 -24.89
N SER A 102 11.12 9.11 -25.50
CA SER A 102 12.56 9.33 -25.24
C SER A 102 13.21 10.29 -26.22
N GLN A 103 12.52 10.66 -27.31
CA GLN A 103 13.10 11.47 -28.38
C GLN A 103 12.41 12.84 -28.52
N THR A 104 11.24 13.02 -27.90
CA THR A 104 10.45 14.23 -28.02
C THR A 104 10.45 15.02 -26.72
N ILE A 105 10.77 16.32 -26.81
CA ILE A 105 10.62 17.26 -25.70
C ILE A 105 9.20 17.84 -25.76
N PHE A 106 8.41 17.58 -24.72
CA PHE A 106 7.10 18.17 -24.58
C PHE A 106 7.22 19.47 -23.79
N VAL A 107 6.87 20.57 -24.41
CA VAL A 107 6.92 21.91 -23.79
C VAL A 107 5.69 22.21 -22.94
N GLY A 108 4.61 21.42 -23.13
CA GLY A 108 3.42 21.46 -22.28
C GLY A 108 2.88 20.06 -22.02
N LEU A 109 2.48 19.80 -20.78
CA LEU A 109 1.77 18.61 -20.37
C LEU A 109 0.47 19.03 -19.66
N PHE A 110 -0.61 18.34 -19.95
CA PHE A 110 -1.94 18.67 -19.45
C PHE A 110 -2.59 17.43 -18.86
N SER A 111 -3.03 17.51 -17.62
CA SER A 111 -3.90 16.51 -16.98
C SER A 111 -5.32 17.06 -16.91
N SER A 112 -6.28 16.24 -17.28
CA SER A 112 -7.69 16.59 -17.26
C SER A 112 -8.51 15.46 -16.66
N ASN A 113 -9.67 15.79 -16.08
CA ASN A 113 -10.60 14.80 -15.53
C ASN A 113 -11.20 13.86 -16.60
N ARG A 114 -11.03 14.18 -17.88
CA ARG A 114 -11.60 13.45 -19.02
C ARG A 114 -10.70 12.34 -19.52
N TYR A 115 -9.40 12.43 -19.26
CA TYR A 115 -8.42 11.49 -19.79
C TYR A 115 -7.76 10.70 -18.67
N GLU A 116 -7.60 9.42 -18.89
CA GLU A 116 -6.84 8.56 -17.98
C GLU A 116 -5.35 8.92 -17.94
N HIS A 117 -4.84 9.39 -19.08
CA HIS A 117 -3.44 9.74 -19.30
C HIS A 117 -3.28 11.20 -19.74
N PRO A 118 -2.13 11.85 -19.48
CA PRO A 118 -1.92 13.23 -19.89
C PRO A 118 -1.92 13.42 -21.41
N LEU A 119 -2.19 14.66 -21.82
CA LEU A 119 -1.91 15.14 -23.16
C LEU A 119 -0.59 15.90 -23.16
N GLY A 120 0.18 15.84 -24.23
CA GLY A 120 1.47 16.52 -24.34
C GLY A 120 1.62 17.24 -25.66
N VAL A 121 2.03 18.50 -25.63
CA VAL A 121 2.36 19.29 -26.80
C VAL A 121 3.88 19.48 -26.91
N ASN A 122 4.44 19.23 -28.08
CA ASN A 122 5.87 19.44 -28.34
C ASN A 122 6.18 20.85 -28.89
N SER A 123 7.44 21.16 -29.09
CA SER A 123 7.88 22.46 -29.64
C SER A 123 7.44 22.74 -31.08
N LEU A 124 6.92 21.74 -31.79
CA LEU A 124 6.35 21.88 -33.13
C LEU A 124 4.85 22.13 -33.13
N GLY A 125 4.22 22.21 -31.95
CA GLY A 125 2.78 22.34 -31.79
C GLY A 125 2.00 21.03 -32.00
N GLU A 126 2.69 19.89 -32.08
CA GLU A 126 2.05 18.59 -32.19
C GLU A 126 1.54 18.15 -30.83
N LEU A 127 0.24 17.94 -30.71
CA LEU A 127 -0.44 17.46 -29.51
C LEU A 127 -0.62 15.95 -29.60
N TYR A 128 -0.13 15.24 -28.58
CA TYR A 128 -0.21 13.81 -28.46
C TYR A 128 -1.03 13.37 -27.26
N HIS A 129 -1.81 12.32 -27.44
CA HIS A 129 -2.34 11.55 -26.32
C HIS A 129 -1.25 10.64 -25.77
N ILE A 130 -0.82 10.90 -24.55
CA ILE A 130 0.32 10.20 -23.92
C ILE A 130 -0.15 8.86 -23.31
N SER A 131 -0.46 7.90 -24.17
CA SER A 131 -0.91 6.55 -23.85
C SER A 131 0.19 5.52 -24.17
N LYS A 132 -0.08 4.23 -24.04
CA LYS A 132 0.83 3.18 -24.47
C LYS A 132 1.24 3.30 -25.96
N ASN A 133 0.28 3.64 -26.78
CA ASN A 133 0.47 3.93 -28.20
C ASN A 133 0.15 5.42 -28.37
N PRO A 134 1.14 6.29 -28.50
CA PRO A 134 0.90 7.72 -28.65
C PRO A 134 0.14 8.01 -29.95
N GLU A 135 -0.94 8.74 -29.83
CA GLU A 135 -1.76 9.15 -30.96
C GLU A 135 -1.63 10.67 -31.13
N LEU A 136 -1.37 11.08 -32.35
CA LEU A 136 -1.34 12.50 -32.69
C LEU A 136 -2.80 13.00 -32.79
N VAL A 137 -3.15 13.95 -31.90
CA VAL A 137 -4.47 14.58 -31.89
C VAL A 137 -4.55 15.66 -32.95
N GLY A 138 -3.48 16.43 -33.15
CA GLY A 138 -3.41 17.50 -34.15
C GLY A 138 -2.16 18.36 -34.00
N ILE A 139 -2.07 19.40 -34.87
CA ILE A 139 -0.99 20.39 -34.83
C ILE A 139 -1.63 21.74 -34.57
N PHE A 140 -1.19 22.44 -33.51
CA PHE A 140 -1.79 23.66 -33.03
C PHE A 140 -0.72 24.70 -32.68
N ASN A 141 -1.01 26.01 -32.86
CA ASN A 141 -0.11 27.07 -32.40
C ASN A 141 -0.23 27.31 -30.91
N ALA A 142 -1.43 27.16 -30.33
CA ALA A 142 -1.68 27.26 -28.93
C ALA A 142 -2.84 26.34 -28.51
N VAL A 143 -2.78 25.78 -27.32
CA VAL A 143 -3.82 24.96 -26.72
C VAL A 143 -4.04 25.36 -25.25
N ASP A 144 -5.29 25.24 -24.79
CA ASP A 144 -5.66 25.32 -23.38
C ASP A 144 -6.59 24.15 -23.08
N ILE A 145 -6.20 23.30 -22.16
CA ILE A 145 -6.92 22.07 -21.80
C ILE A 145 -7.23 22.11 -20.31
N GLN A 146 -8.51 22.13 -20.01
CA GLN A 146 -9.03 22.12 -18.64
C GLN A 146 -9.97 20.93 -18.45
N ASP A 147 -10.45 20.74 -17.24
CA ASP A 147 -11.35 19.62 -16.92
C ASP A 147 -12.69 19.68 -17.67
N ASP A 148 -13.14 20.84 -18.05
CA ASP A 148 -14.44 21.10 -18.67
C ASP A 148 -14.37 21.45 -20.15
N TYR A 149 -13.19 21.73 -20.71
CA TYR A 149 -13.05 22.08 -22.11
C TYR A 149 -11.67 21.78 -22.71
N PHE A 150 -11.67 21.63 -24.04
CA PHE A 150 -10.49 21.66 -24.90
C PHE A 150 -10.58 22.83 -25.83
N LEU A 151 -9.54 23.63 -25.90
CA LEU A 151 -9.47 24.84 -26.73
C LEU A 151 -8.14 24.88 -27.46
N SER A 152 -8.17 25.08 -28.76
CA SER A 152 -6.96 25.17 -29.59
C SER A 152 -7.12 26.21 -30.70
N ILE A 153 -5.99 26.72 -31.16
CA ILE A 153 -5.91 27.61 -32.31
C ILE A 153 -4.78 27.17 -33.24
N ASP A 154 -5.08 27.10 -34.56
CA ASP A 154 -4.09 26.72 -35.57
C ASP A 154 -3.37 27.96 -36.17
N SER A 155 -2.42 27.70 -37.07
CA SER A 155 -1.63 28.74 -37.76
C SER A 155 -2.43 29.67 -38.66
N MET A 156 -3.67 29.28 -38.95
CA MET A 156 -4.59 30.09 -39.80
C MET A 156 -5.53 30.93 -38.94
N GLY A 157 -5.43 30.88 -37.63
CA GLY A 157 -6.33 31.56 -36.71
C GLY A 157 -7.67 30.87 -36.55
N THR A 158 -7.79 29.59 -36.91
CA THR A 158 -8.99 28.80 -36.70
C THR A 158 -9.00 28.28 -35.27
N VAL A 159 -10.01 28.65 -34.49
CA VAL A 159 -10.21 28.16 -33.12
C VAL A 159 -11.14 26.97 -33.19
N ARG A 160 -10.75 25.93 -32.41
CA ARG A 160 -11.56 24.76 -32.18
C ARG A 160 -11.83 24.70 -30.69
N TYR A 161 -13.11 24.63 -30.34
CA TYR A 161 -13.57 24.54 -28.97
C TYR A 161 -14.52 23.35 -28.83
N THR A 162 -14.29 22.52 -27.83
CA THR A 162 -15.17 21.41 -27.51
C THR A 162 -15.18 21.16 -26.01
N GLU A 163 -16.32 20.74 -25.50
CA GLU A 163 -16.46 20.16 -24.17
C GLU A 163 -16.11 18.65 -24.16
N ASP A 164 -15.99 18.06 -25.37
CA ASP A 164 -15.53 16.70 -25.59
C ASP A 164 -14.51 16.68 -26.73
N PRO A 165 -13.24 16.34 -26.54
CA PRO A 165 -12.18 16.41 -27.56
C PRO A 165 -12.39 15.48 -28.74
N ASP A 166 -13.16 14.42 -28.57
CA ASP A 166 -13.53 13.51 -29.65
C ASP A 166 -14.72 14.05 -30.48
N ASN A 167 -15.32 15.17 -30.04
CA ASN A 167 -16.52 15.74 -30.66
C ASN A 167 -16.43 17.28 -30.71
N ILE A 168 -15.82 17.81 -31.77
CA ILE A 168 -15.63 19.26 -31.96
C ILE A 168 -16.97 19.93 -32.21
N GLU A 169 -17.49 20.68 -31.24
CA GLU A 169 -18.78 21.36 -31.36
C GLU A 169 -18.70 22.72 -32.05
N TYR A 170 -17.59 23.46 -31.90
CA TYR A 170 -17.47 24.83 -32.39
C TYR A 170 -16.16 25.06 -33.14
N ILE A 171 -16.27 25.53 -34.37
CA ILE A 171 -15.14 25.98 -35.20
C ILE A 171 -15.42 27.39 -35.66
N PHE A 172 -14.54 28.34 -35.38
CA PHE A 172 -14.68 29.71 -35.83
C PHE A 172 -13.33 30.38 -36.15
N GLN A 173 -13.39 31.34 -37.08
CA GLN A 173 -12.21 32.11 -37.47
C GLN A 173 -12.08 33.39 -36.64
N THR A 174 -10.92 33.64 -36.08
CA THR A 174 -10.65 34.83 -35.27
C THR A 174 -9.99 35.95 -36.03
N GLY A 175 -9.38 35.62 -37.16
CA GLY A 175 -8.54 36.55 -37.93
C GLY A 175 -7.23 36.91 -37.24
N ILE A 176 -6.85 36.20 -36.17
CA ILE A 176 -5.58 36.34 -35.46
C ILE A 176 -4.66 35.21 -35.90
N ILE A 177 -3.70 35.52 -36.72
CA ILE A 177 -2.72 34.59 -37.28
C ILE A 177 -1.51 34.59 -36.37
N GLN A 178 -0.92 33.39 -36.13
CA GLN A 178 0.24 33.19 -35.26
C GLN A 178 -0.03 33.49 -33.76
N ALA A 179 -1.23 33.10 -33.29
CA ALA A 179 -1.47 33.18 -31.86
C ALA A 179 -0.52 32.25 -31.09
N ASN A 180 0.07 32.77 -30.03
CA ASN A 180 1.02 32.04 -29.16
C ASN A 180 0.37 31.53 -27.88
N PHE A 181 -0.82 32.04 -27.56
CA PHE A 181 -1.54 31.67 -26.34
C PHE A 181 -3.04 31.81 -26.58
N ILE A 182 -3.82 30.89 -26.04
CA ILE A 182 -5.27 30.92 -26.02
C ILE A 182 -5.79 30.43 -24.69
N SER A 183 -6.85 31.04 -24.16
CA SER A 183 -7.54 30.58 -22.95
C SER A 183 -9.01 31.03 -22.96
N ARG A 184 -9.85 30.30 -22.21
CA ARG A 184 -11.25 30.66 -21.98
C ARG A 184 -11.38 31.65 -20.84
N LEU A 185 -11.89 32.83 -21.08
CA LEU A 185 -12.11 33.85 -20.07
C LEU A 185 -13.49 33.69 -19.39
N HIS A 186 -14.55 33.50 -20.17
CA HIS A 186 -15.92 33.20 -19.75
C HIS A 186 -16.57 32.28 -20.78
N ALA A 187 -17.78 31.79 -20.51
CA ALA A 187 -18.50 30.88 -21.40
C ALA A 187 -18.50 31.29 -22.87
N ASP A 188 -18.65 32.60 -23.13
CA ASP A 188 -18.74 33.17 -24.48
C ASP A 188 -17.56 34.08 -24.84
N THR A 189 -16.46 34.01 -24.07
CA THR A 189 -15.33 34.91 -24.25
C THR A 189 -14.02 34.20 -24.19
N LEU A 190 -13.21 34.33 -25.22
CA LEU A 190 -11.85 33.80 -25.28
C LEU A 190 -10.83 34.93 -25.13
N LEU A 191 -9.69 34.57 -24.58
CA LEU A 191 -8.49 35.39 -24.61
C LEU A 191 -7.55 34.80 -25.63
N ILE A 192 -7.08 35.59 -26.58
CA ILE A 192 -6.16 35.16 -27.63
C ILE A 192 -5.01 36.11 -27.65
N VAL A 193 -3.78 35.62 -27.68
CA VAL A 193 -2.57 36.40 -27.64
C VAL A 193 -1.72 36.12 -28.87
N ASP A 194 -1.33 37.12 -29.59
CA ASP A 194 -0.31 37.05 -30.64
C ASP A 194 1.05 37.55 -30.12
N GLN A 195 2.00 37.82 -30.99
CA GLN A 195 3.36 38.22 -30.61
C GLN A 195 3.42 39.60 -29.93
N THR A 196 2.43 40.44 -30.06
CA THR A 196 2.45 41.85 -29.63
C THR A 196 1.24 42.29 -28.84
N THR A 197 0.11 41.58 -28.94
CA THR A 197 -1.18 42.08 -28.48
C THR A 197 -2.01 40.99 -27.86
N THR A 198 -2.78 41.35 -26.84
CA THR A 198 -3.76 40.48 -26.20
C THR A 198 -5.17 40.91 -26.56
N TYR A 199 -5.93 39.98 -27.09
CA TYR A 199 -7.31 40.17 -27.55
C TYR A 199 -8.30 39.44 -26.68
N LYS A 200 -9.44 40.09 -26.46
CA LYS A 200 -10.67 39.46 -25.98
C LYS A 200 -11.54 39.16 -27.20
N PHE A 201 -11.92 37.92 -27.40
CA PHE A 201 -12.76 37.49 -28.50
C PHE A 201 -14.10 37.01 -27.98
N LEU A 202 -15.17 37.65 -28.50
CA LEU A 202 -16.56 37.32 -28.16
C LEU A 202 -17.09 36.28 -29.15
N THR A 203 -17.24 35.01 -28.71
CA THR A 203 -17.56 33.88 -29.60
C THR A 203 -18.91 34.00 -30.27
N LYS A 204 -19.93 34.57 -29.60
CA LYS A 204 -21.29 34.72 -30.13
C LYS A 204 -21.42 35.72 -31.27
N ILE A 205 -20.60 36.75 -31.28
CA ILE A 205 -20.69 37.85 -32.26
C ILE A 205 -19.51 37.94 -33.20
N GLY A 206 -18.46 37.09 -32.98
CA GLY A 206 -17.26 37.04 -33.79
C GLY A 206 -16.42 38.34 -33.74
N GLN A 207 -16.58 39.16 -32.68
CA GLN A 207 -15.86 40.41 -32.51
C GLN A 207 -14.65 40.24 -31.61
N ARG A 208 -13.58 40.97 -31.97
CA ARG A 208 -12.34 41.05 -31.15
C ARG A 208 -12.17 42.47 -30.61
N GLU A 209 -11.68 42.54 -29.40
CA GLU A 209 -11.34 43.76 -28.68
C GLU A 209 -9.92 43.64 -28.17
N VAL A 210 -9.11 44.69 -28.32
CA VAL A 210 -7.75 44.75 -27.74
C VAL A 210 -7.90 45.05 -26.24
N ILE A 211 -7.39 44.18 -25.40
CA ILE A 211 -7.34 44.41 -23.92
C ILE A 211 -6.02 45.03 -23.52
N LEU A 212 -4.94 44.55 -24.11
CA LEU A 212 -3.56 44.97 -23.82
C LEU A 212 -2.78 45.07 -25.13
N GLU A 213 -2.01 46.17 -25.27
CA GLU A 213 -1.06 46.33 -26.38
C GLU A 213 0.29 45.65 -26.07
N GLU A 214 0.25 44.57 -25.31
CA GLU A 214 1.38 43.71 -24.95
C GLU A 214 0.90 42.24 -24.80
N PRO A 215 1.77 41.28 -25.07
CA PRO A 215 1.39 39.87 -24.98
C PRO A 215 1.37 39.41 -23.52
N ILE A 216 0.29 38.73 -23.15
CA ILE A 216 0.23 37.98 -21.90
C ILE A 216 1.05 36.70 -22.07
N ILE A 217 1.84 36.36 -21.05
CA ILE A 217 2.65 35.14 -21.00
C ILE A 217 2.12 34.10 -20.04
N GLY A 218 1.10 34.42 -19.22
CA GLY A 218 0.49 33.46 -18.30
C GLY A 218 -0.81 33.98 -17.71
N ILE A 219 -1.69 33.03 -17.37
CA ILE A 219 -2.98 33.26 -16.72
C ILE A 219 -3.10 32.32 -15.51
N GLU A 220 -3.61 32.87 -14.41
CA GLU A 220 -4.00 32.09 -13.24
C GLU A 220 -5.36 32.56 -12.72
N SER A 221 -6.08 31.63 -12.07
CA SER A 221 -7.43 31.93 -11.55
C SER A 221 -7.50 31.70 -10.04
N ASP A 222 -8.15 32.62 -9.33
CA ASP A 222 -8.62 32.36 -7.96
C ASP A 222 -10.01 31.72 -8.04
N PRO A 223 -10.15 30.41 -7.79
CA PRO A 223 -11.43 29.72 -7.92
C PRO A 223 -12.46 30.17 -6.89
N ASN A 224 -12.01 30.74 -5.76
CA ASN A 224 -12.89 31.17 -4.66
C ASN A 224 -13.48 32.57 -4.87
N ARG A 225 -12.83 33.43 -5.67
CA ARG A 225 -13.18 34.84 -5.82
C ARG A 225 -13.63 35.23 -7.22
N ASN A 226 -13.61 34.31 -8.17
CA ASN A 226 -13.86 34.57 -9.60
C ASN A 226 -12.99 35.71 -10.16
N VAL A 227 -11.72 35.72 -9.72
CA VAL A 227 -10.70 36.69 -10.13
C VAL A 227 -9.67 35.95 -10.98
N ARG A 228 -9.24 36.59 -12.08
CA ARG A 228 -8.13 36.09 -12.87
C ARG A 228 -6.95 37.03 -12.81
N TYR A 229 -5.77 36.46 -12.87
CA TYR A 229 -4.52 37.23 -12.89
C TYR A 229 -3.85 36.99 -14.24
N PHE A 230 -3.33 38.06 -14.82
CA PHE A 230 -2.58 38.03 -16.08
C PHE A 230 -1.19 38.56 -15.84
N ILE A 231 -0.18 37.95 -16.47
CA ILE A 231 1.18 38.48 -16.50
C ILE A 231 1.62 38.73 -17.92
N THR A 232 2.30 39.83 -18.08
CA THR A 232 3.16 40.12 -19.22
C THR A 232 4.62 40.01 -18.77
N GLN A 233 5.58 40.25 -19.64
CA GLN A 233 6.98 40.23 -19.23
C GLN A 233 7.34 41.26 -18.13
N LYS A 234 6.56 42.32 -17.97
CA LYS A 234 6.86 43.43 -17.07
C LYS A 234 5.79 43.74 -16.04
N ARG A 235 4.56 43.27 -16.27
CA ARG A 235 3.40 43.72 -15.50
C ARG A 235 2.54 42.57 -15.05
N LEU A 236 1.92 42.75 -13.88
CA LEU A 236 0.90 41.88 -13.31
C LEU A 236 -0.45 42.60 -13.35
N TYR A 237 -1.47 41.90 -13.82
CA TYR A 237 -2.84 42.44 -13.88
C TYR A 237 -3.79 41.54 -13.13
N GLN A 238 -4.81 42.15 -12.53
CA GLN A 238 -5.96 41.49 -11.94
C GLN A 238 -7.19 41.77 -12.77
N PHE A 239 -7.86 40.76 -13.25
CA PHE A 239 -9.10 40.87 -14.02
C PHE A 239 -10.28 40.47 -13.14
N THR A 240 -11.25 41.36 -13.01
CA THR A 240 -12.48 41.21 -12.23
C THR A 240 -13.68 41.61 -13.08
N SER A 241 -14.90 41.52 -12.51
CA SER A 241 -16.11 42.01 -13.15
C SER A 241 -16.08 43.52 -13.44
N GLU A 242 -15.25 44.27 -12.69
CA GLU A 242 -15.11 45.72 -12.87
C GLU A 242 -14.08 46.13 -13.93
N GLY A 243 -13.30 45.15 -14.43
CA GLY A 243 -12.30 45.33 -15.47
C GLY A 243 -10.90 44.87 -15.11
N LEU A 244 -9.92 45.35 -15.86
CA LEU A 244 -8.50 45.01 -15.71
C LEU A 244 -7.77 46.06 -14.88
N ASN A 245 -7.22 45.66 -13.75
CA ASN A 245 -6.45 46.48 -12.85
C ASN A 245 -4.99 46.02 -12.80
N GLN A 246 -4.04 46.96 -12.93
CA GLN A 246 -2.62 46.66 -12.80
C GLN A 246 -2.26 46.56 -11.30
N ILE A 247 -1.44 45.56 -10.99
CA ILE A 247 -0.81 45.40 -9.66
C ILE A 247 0.67 45.75 -9.85
N ASP A 248 1.12 46.76 -9.11
CA ASP A 248 2.50 47.24 -9.21
C ASP A 248 3.47 46.26 -8.54
N LEU A 249 4.35 45.68 -9.33
CA LEU A 249 5.49 44.88 -8.85
C LEU A 249 6.73 45.78 -8.77
N PRO A 250 7.47 45.79 -7.67
CA PRO A 250 8.70 46.61 -7.54
C PRO A 250 9.87 45.99 -8.32
N LEU A 251 9.76 45.96 -9.65
CA LEU A 251 10.75 45.42 -10.55
C LEU A 251 11.67 46.55 -11.04
N SER A 252 12.98 46.31 -11.08
CA SER A 252 13.94 47.21 -11.77
C SER A 252 13.83 47.07 -13.31
N GLU A 253 14.38 48.01 -14.06
CA GLU A 253 14.27 48.05 -15.53
C GLU A 253 14.72 46.72 -16.22
N ASN A 254 15.75 46.08 -15.68
CA ASN A 254 16.29 44.83 -16.21
C ASN A 254 15.61 43.57 -15.71
N GLN A 255 14.65 43.70 -14.77
CA GLN A 255 13.91 42.57 -14.23
C GLN A 255 12.66 42.31 -15.05
N TYR A 256 12.26 41.05 -15.17
CA TYR A 256 11.08 40.61 -15.87
C TYR A 256 10.37 39.48 -15.14
N ILE A 257 9.09 39.33 -15.42
CA ILE A 257 8.27 38.24 -14.88
C ILE A 257 8.50 36.98 -15.74
N ILE A 258 8.69 35.84 -15.10
CA ILE A 258 8.94 34.57 -15.76
C ILE A 258 7.64 33.75 -15.81
N THR A 259 6.97 33.61 -14.66
CA THR A 259 5.74 32.81 -14.54
C THR A 259 4.98 33.21 -13.27
N MET A 260 3.76 32.78 -13.14
CA MET A 260 2.98 32.89 -11.89
C MET A 260 2.25 31.61 -11.61
N PHE A 261 1.80 31.48 -10.38
CA PHE A 261 1.03 30.33 -9.92
C PHE A 261 0.13 30.73 -8.74
N PHE A 262 -1.14 30.31 -8.76
CA PHE A 262 -2.09 30.58 -7.69
C PHE A 262 -2.26 29.35 -6.79
N HIS A 263 -2.02 29.54 -5.48
CA HIS A 263 -2.16 28.45 -4.52
C HIS A 263 -2.67 28.93 -3.16
N SER A 264 -3.64 28.21 -2.59
CA SER A 264 -4.16 28.44 -1.21
C SER A 264 -4.49 29.89 -0.89
N GLY A 265 -5.03 30.63 -1.86
CA GLY A 265 -5.39 32.03 -1.70
C GLY A 265 -4.24 33.02 -1.89
N ALA A 266 -3.06 32.55 -2.27
CA ALA A 266 -1.89 33.35 -2.58
C ALA A 266 -1.49 33.21 -4.05
N LEU A 267 -1.21 34.33 -4.72
CA LEU A 267 -0.61 34.34 -6.04
C LEU A 267 0.92 34.45 -5.88
N MET A 268 1.64 33.48 -6.38
CA MET A 268 3.09 33.48 -6.44
C MET A 268 3.53 33.98 -7.81
N VAL A 269 4.31 35.05 -7.85
CA VAL A 269 4.85 35.61 -9.10
C VAL A 269 6.35 35.47 -9.10
N ASN A 270 6.86 34.66 -10.00
CA ASN A 270 8.29 34.43 -10.20
C ASN A 270 8.86 35.45 -11.18
N THR A 271 9.91 36.11 -10.78
CA THR A 271 10.59 37.13 -11.60
C THR A 271 12.09 36.89 -11.64
N SER A 272 12.77 37.48 -12.59
CA SER A 272 14.24 37.46 -12.61
C SER A 272 14.89 38.15 -11.41
N GLY A 273 14.10 38.85 -10.60
CA GLY A 273 14.56 39.55 -9.38
C GLY A 273 14.07 38.93 -8.09
N GLY A 274 13.45 37.74 -8.16
CA GLY A 274 12.94 36.99 -7.02
C GLY A 274 11.47 36.61 -7.10
N LEU A 275 11.04 35.86 -6.12
CA LEU A 275 9.65 35.41 -5.97
C LEU A 275 8.87 36.43 -5.16
N PHE A 276 7.69 36.82 -5.64
CA PHE A 276 6.72 37.63 -4.94
C PHE A 276 5.48 36.83 -4.57
N LEU A 277 4.96 37.10 -3.39
CA LEU A 277 3.68 36.56 -2.87
C LEU A 277 2.65 37.70 -2.83
N TYR A 278 1.54 37.53 -3.51
CA TYR A 278 0.40 38.45 -3.44
C TYR A 278 -0.77 37.79 -2.74
N ILE A 279 -1.16 38.31 -1.58
CA ILE A 279 -2.21 37.75 -0.73
C ILE A 279 -3.15 38.89 -0.32
N SER A 280 -4.42 38.83 -0.71
CA SER A 280 -5.47 39.76 -0.30
C SER A 280 -5.09 41.27 -0.43
N GLY A 281 -4.40 41.63 -1.51
CA GLY A 281 -3.97 42.99 -1.76
C GLY A 281 -2.58 43.36 -1.26
N PHE A 282 -1.93 42.52 -0.49
CA PHE A 282 -0.58 42.73 0.01
C PHE A 282 0.45 41.95 -0.82
N LEU A 283 1.47 42.67 -1.28
CA LEU A 283 2.59 42.15 -2.01
C LEU A 283 3.82 42.05 -1.10
N THR A 284 4.40 40.87 -1.02
CA THR A 284 5.63 40.62 -0.22
C THR A 284 6.69 39.95 -1.08
N LYS A 285 7.91 40.51 -1.09
CA LYS A 285 9.04 39.93 -1.79
C LYS A 285 9.68 38.85 -0.94
N PHE A 286 9.96 37.72 -1.56
CA PHE A 286 10.72 36.63 -0.98
C PHE A 286 12.23 36.88 -1.14
N THR A 287 12.95 37.04 -0.02
CA THR A 287 14.30 37.60 -0.06
C THR A 287 15.45 36.62 0.13
N GLN A 288 15.21 35.31 0.10
CA GLN A 288 16.31 34.37 0.34
C GLN A 288 16.56 33.44 -0.85
N ASP A 289 17.65 33.69 -1.55
CA ASP A 289 18.13 33.00 -2.74
C ASP A 289 18.60 31.56 -2.48
N ASP A 290 18.88 31.20 -1.23
CA ASP A 290 19.49 29.91 -0.88
C ASP A 290 18.49 28.74 -0.87
N ILE A 291 17.21 29.00 -0.79
CA ILE A 291 16.18 27.95 -0.63
C ILE A 291 15.35 27.79 -1.90
N LEU A 292 14.81 28.87 -2.45
CA LEU A 292 14.19 28.87 -3.77
C LEU A 292 15.10 29.63 -4.72
N PRO A 293 15.63 28.98 -5.78
CA PRO A 293 16.40 29.69 -6.77
C PRO A 293 15.49 30.74 -7.43
N THR A 294 15.84 32.01 -7.24
CA THR A 294 15.09 33.10 -7.85
C THR A 294 15.13 33.06 -9.37
N ASN A 295 16.16 32.47 -9.93
CA ASN A 295 16.35 32.24 -11.34
C ASN A 295 16.23 30.75 -11.66
N GLY A 296 15.27 30.37 -12.55
CA GLY A 296 15.18 29.03 -13.08
C GLY A 296 13.98 28.20 -12.64
N LEU A 297 13.00 28.80 -11.97
CA LEU A 297 11.67 28.16 -11.83
C LEU A 297 10.97 28.23 -13.19
N HIS A 298 10.48 27.10 -13.68
CA HIS A 298 9.95 27.00 -15.04
C HIS A 298 8.50 26.59 -15.10
N THR A 299 8.14 25.50 -14.48
CA THR A 299 6.77 24.93 -14.53
C THR A 299 6.26 24.57 -13.14
N PHE A 300 4.96 24.59 -12.97
CA PHE A 300 4.30 24.33 -11.70
C PHE A 300 3.18 23.31 -11.88
N PHE A 301 3.02 22.46 -10.88
CA PHE A 301 1.90 21.53 -10.81
C PHE A 301 1.42 21.39 -9.36
N MET A 302 0.11 21.59 -9.14
CA MET A 302 -0.50 21.42 -7.84
C MET A 302 -1.25 20.10 -7.74
N ASP A 303 -0.84 19.25 -6.82
CA ASP A 303 -1.65 18.13 -6.42
C ASP A 303 -2.61 18.55 -5.29
N HIS A 304 -3.86 18.81 -5.64
CA HIS A 304 -4.89 19.25 -4.69
C HIS A 304 -5.22 18.20 -3.63
N HIS A 305 -5.02 16.91 -3.93
CA HIS A 305 -5.29 15.83 -2.96
C HIS A 305 -4.27 15.80 -1.83
N THR A 306 -3.00 15.98 -2.16
CA THR A 306 -1.91 15.96 -1.16
C THR A 306 -1.50 17.36 -0.71
N ARG A 307 -2.11 18.43 -1.26
CA ARG A 307 -1.72 19.84 -1.07
C ARG A 307 -0.22 20.06 -1.32
N THR A 308 0.31 19.32 -2.30
CA THR A 308 1.73 19.36 -2.66
C THR A 308 1.91 20.18 -3.93
N LEU A 309 2.76 21.19 -3.86
CA LEU A 309 3.18 21.96 -5.02
C LEU A 309 4.48 21.39 -5.58
N PHE A 310 4.46 21.02 -6.84
CA PHE A 310 5.64 20.60 -7.59
C PHE A 310 6.09 21.74 -8.51
N ILE A 311 7.40 22.01 -8.50
CA ILE A 311 8.02 23.04 -9.31
C ILE A 311 9.13 22.42 -10.15
N GLY A 312 9.00 22.47 -11.45
CA GLY A 312 10.07 22.13 -12.38
C GLY A 312 11.04 23.30 -12.56
N THR A 313 12.34 23.00 -12.56
CA THR A 313 13.38 24.02 -12.68
C THR A 313 14.30 23.74 -13.87
N PHE A 314 15.03 24.76 -14.33
CA PHE A 314 16.02 24.60 -15.39
C PHE A 314 17.30 23.87 -14.96
N ASN A 315 17.69 23.92 -13.71
CA ASN A 315 19.01 23.45 -13.27
C ASN A 315 19.05 22.67 -11.96
N LYS A 316 17.96 22.65 -11.18
CA LYS A 316 17.88 21.94 -9.90
C LYS A 316 16.95 20.73 -9.93
N GLY A 317 16.34 20.41 -11.07
CA GLY A 317 15.39 19.30 -11.20
C GLY A 317 13.99 19.65 -10.74
N LEU A 318 13.34 18.73 -10.03
CA LEU A 318 12.01 18.89 -9.49
C LEU A 318 12.07 19.30 -8.02
N MET A 319 11.39 20.37 -7.68
CA MET A 319 11.18 20.80 -6.29
C MET A 319 9.79 20.41 -5.85
N LYS A 320 9.69 19.83 -4.66
CA LYS A 320 8.44 19.46 -4.00
C LYS A 320 8.28 20.34 -2.77
N LEU A 321 7.18 21.06 -2.70
CA LEU A 321 6.81 21.94 -1.60
C LEU A 321 5.60 21.37 -0.88
N THR A 322 5.74 21.10 0.40
CA THR A 322 4.67 20.64 1.29
C THR A 322 4.48 21.63 2.44
N GLU A 323 3.30 21.66 3.04
CA GLU A 323 3.06 22.51 4.21
C GLU A 323 4.01 22.16 5.33
N ARG A 324 4.71 23.15 5.86
CA ARG A 324 5.69 22.96 6.91
C ARG A 324 5.04 22.49 8.21
N ARG A 325 5.48 21.34 8.72
CA ARG A 325 5.04 20.77 10.00
C ARG A 325 6.13 20.77 11.06
N VAL A 326 7.36 20.98 10.64
CA VAL A 326 8.53 20.89 11.51
C VAL A 326 9.35 22.16 11.42
N ILE A 327 9.73 22.67 12.58
CA ILE A 327 10.71 23.75 12.73
C ILE A 327 11.84 23.23 13.61
N ASN A 328 13.08 23.42 13.17
CA ASN A 328 14.25 23.07 13.97
C ASN A 328 14.81 24.33 14.62
N LEU A 329 14.90 24.33 15.94
CA LEU A 329 15.55 25.39 16.68
C LEU A 329 17.00 25.00 16.92
N PHE A 330 17.94 25.91 16.60
CA PHE A 330 19.39 25.80 16.85
C PHE A 330 20.16 24.76 16.00
N SER A 331 19.55 24.20 14.95
CA SER A 331 20.21 23.20 14.12
C SER A 331 21.43 23.70 13.32
N LEU A 332 21.59 25.02 13.19
CA LEU A 332 22.62 25.65 12.33
C LEU A 332 23.68 26.43 13.13
N SER A 333 23.57 26.55 14.46
CA SER A 333 24.59 27.26 15.24
C SER A 333 25.70 26.32 15.70
N ASN A 334 26.90 26.51 15.19
CA ASN A 334 28.09 25.71 15.55
C ASN A 334 28.52 25.84 17.03
N GLU A 335 27.97 26.77 17.79
CA GLU A 335 28.36 27.03 19.17
C GLU A 335 27.69 26.11 20.20
N PHE A 336 26.56 25.47 19.84
CA PHE A 336 25.81 24.56 20.72
C PHE A 336 25.39 23.27 20.00
N LEU A 337 26.35 22.61 19.41
CA LEU A 337 26.22 21.20 19.00
C LEU A 337 26.15 20.31 20.26
N GLY A 338 25.02 20.37 20.96
CA GLY A 338 24.80 19.60 22.17
C GLY A 338 23.48 18.86 22.16
N SER A 339 23.44 17.76 22.85
CA SER A 339 22.24 16.96 23.08
C SER A 339 21.31 17.71 24.04
N TYR A 340 20.11 18.00 23.55
CA TYR A 340 19.06 18.65 24.34
C TYR A 340 18.28 17.59 25.12
N GLY A 341 18.02 17.85 26.39
CA GLY A 341 17.35 16.92 27.31
C GLY A 341 15.93 17.37 27.70
N SER A 342 15.76 17.83 28.94
CA SER A 342 14.49 18.32 29.47
C SER A 342 14.11 19.69 28.91
N LEU A 343 12.82 19.91 28.74
CA LEU A 343 12.25 21.18 28.29
C LEU A 343 11.18 21.65 29.29
N VAL A 344 11.20 22.90 29.66
CA VAL A 344 10.15 23.51 30.48
C VAL A 344 9.77 24.89 29.91
N LEU A 345 8.49 25.17 29.88
CA LEU A 345 7.94 26.43 29.39
C LEU A 345 7.27 27.21 30.53
N ASP A 346 7.54 28.45 30.57
CA ASP A 346 6.84 29.46 31.36
C ASP A 346 6.09 30.42 30.41
N SER A 347 5.23 31.25 30.96
CA SER A 347 4.52 32.29 30.20
C SER A 347 5.43 33.25 29.43
N THR A 348 6.72 33.31 29.77
CA THR A 348 7.68 34.27 29.21
C THR A 348 8.81 33.65 28.38
N ALA A 349 9.16 32.39 28.64
CA ALA A 349 10.31 31.79 28.00
C ALA A 349 10.28 30.25 28.03
N LEU A 350 10.90 29.66 27.03
CA LEU A 350 11.26 28.22 26.98
C LEU A 350 12.66 28.05 27.55
N PHE A 351 12.80 27.18 28.54
CA PHE A 351 14.10 26.76 29.07
C PHE A 351 14.41 25.34 28.59
N ALA A 352 15.63 25.17 28.11
CA ALA A 352 16.08 23.87 27.63
C ALA A 352 17.40 23.46 28.28
N HIS A 353 17.49 22.23 28.73
CA HIS A 353 18.70 21.60 29.23
C HIS A 353 19.62 21.22 28.06
N VAL A 354 20.86 21.67 28.09
CA VAL A 354 21.89 21.40 27.07
C VAL A 354 23.17 21.03 27.78
N GLY A 355 23.55 19.77 27.78
CA GLY A 355 24.79 19.29 28.41
C GLY A 355 24.91 19.72 29.87
N LYS A 356 25.82 20.67 30.16
CA LYS A 356 26.05 21.19 31.52
C LYS A 356 25.34 22.52 31.79
N GLY A 357 24.51 23.00 30.91
CA GLY A 357 23.88 24.30 31.02
C GLY A 357 22.42 24.33 30.70
N ILE A 358 21.86 25.51 30.82
CA ILE A 358 20.49 25.80 30.46
C ILE A 358 20.50 26.95 29.46
N VAL A 359 19.72 26.83 28.41
CA VAL A 359 19.48 27.92 27.46
C VAL A 359 18.05 28.41 27.62
N LYS A 360 17.90 29.69 27.56
CA LYS A 360 16.62 30.39 27.47
C LYS A 360 16.38 30.74 26.01
N VAL A 361 15.36 30.13 25.42
CA VAL A 361 15.03 30.28 24.03
C VAL A 361 14.25 31.56 23.82
N MET A 362 14.78 32.46 22.98
CA MET A 362 14.16 33.77 22.65
C MET A 362 13.44 33.70 21.29
N SER A 363 14.00 33.00 20.31
CA SER A 363 13.43 32.81 18.98
C SER A 363 14.09 31.60 18.29
N GLN A 364 13.75 31.33 17.02
CA GLN A 364 14.25 30.16 16.30
C GLN A 364 15.79 30.04 16.28
N ASN A 365 16.50 31.17 16.12
CA ASN A 365 17.96 31.21 16.04
C ASN A 365 18.59 32.09 17.12
N LYS A 366 17.80 32.54 18.09
CA LYS A 366 18.27 33.42 19.16
C LYS A 366 17.99 32.80 20.51
N TYR A 367 19.02 32.55 21.26
CA TYR A 367 18.98 32.04 22.60
C TYR A 367 19.91 32.84 23.51
N GLU A 368 19.69 32.71 24.78
CA GLU A 368 20.51 33.29 25.83
C GLU A 368 20.95 32.15 26.75
N ILE A 369 22.24 32.10 27.09
CA ILE A 369 22.73 31.17 28.12
C ILE A 369 22.16 31.65 29.43
N PHE A 370 21.37 30.79 30.08
CA PHE A 370 20.82 31.13 31.37
C PHE A 370 21.90 30.99 32.44
N ASP A 371 22.44 32.11 32.94
CA ASP A 371 23.45 32.11 33.96
C ASP A 371 22.86 31.59 35.28
N THR A 372 23.31 30.41 35.67
CA THR A 372 22.85 29.80 36.91
C THR A 372 23.57 30.29 38.15
N ASN A 373 24.59 31.15 38.02
CA ASN A 373 25.41 31.66 39.12
C ASN A 373 25.90 30.55 40.08
N THR A 374 26.12 29.35 39.53
CA THR A 374 26.56 28.15 40.24
C THR A 374 27.77 27.56 39.53
N GLU A 375 28.52 26.70 40.22
CA GLU A 375 29.54 25.89 39.57
C GLU A 375 28.91 24.98 38.50
N PRO A 376 29.57 24.76 37.34
CA PRO A 376 29.08 23.82 36.32
C PRO A 376 28.84 22.43 36.92
N PHE A 377 27.67 21.87 36.64
CA PHE A 377 27.32 20.51 37.03
C PHE A 377 26.53 19.82 35.95
N ASP A 378 26.60 18.50 35.88
CA ASP A 378 25.85 17.72 34.93
C ASP A 378 24.38 17.66 35.35
N LEU A 379 23.52 18.15 34.49
CA LEU A 379 22.06 18.13 34.69
C LEU A 379 21.48 16.77 34.29
N ALA A 380 20.47 16.33 35.02
CA ALA A 380 19.68 15.15 34.71
C ALA A 380 18.20 15.48 34.49
N SER A 381 17.71 16.58 35.07
CA SER A 381 16.31 17.02 34.83
C SER A 381 16.16 18.51 35.12
N ILE A 382 15.12 19.10 34.49
CA ILE A 382 14.68 20.47 34.74
C ILE A 382 13.17 20.47 34.92
N SER A 383 12.68 21.21 35.93
CA SER A 383 11.25 21.44 36.14
C SER A 383 11.01 22.86 36.66
N ILE A 384 9.79 23.37 36.46
CA ILE A 384 9.41 24.71 36.87
C ILE A 384 8.15 24.62 37.73
N MET A 385 8.16 25.31 38.87
CA MET A 385 7.04 25.37 39.79
C MET A 385 6.93 26.80 40.33
N GLY A 386 5.94 27.55 39.92
CA GLY A 386 5.82 28.97 40.19
C GLY A 386 7.00 29.77 39.65
N ASP A 387 7.67 30.51 40.50
CA ASP A 387 8.85 31.33 40.17
C ASP A 387 10.19 30.59 40.32
N THR A 388 10.15 29.30 40.61
CA THR A 388 11.35 28.50 40.90
C THR A 388 11.62 27.46 39.82
N LEU A 389 12.85 27.45 39.32
CA LEU A 389 13.40 26.46 38.48
C LEU A 389 14.15 25.42 39.31
N PHE A 390 13.74 24.14 39.21
CA PHE A 390 14.37 23.03 39.90
C PHE A 390 15.24 22.23 38.94
N LEU A 391 16.51 22.03 39.31
CA LEU A 391 17.50 21.33 38.53
C LEU A 391 17.91 20.07 39.27
N GLY A 392 17.58 18.93 38.70
CA GLY A 392 18.08 17.64 39.11
C GLY A 392 19.45 17.35 38.49
N THR A 393 20.38 16.83 39.26
CA THR A 393 21.78 16.69 38.87
C THR A 393 22.26 15.26 38.96
N TRP A 394 23.39 14.99 38.30
CA TRP A 394 24.15 13.75 38.46
C TRP A 394 25.01 13.84 39.75
N GLY A 395 24.44 13.38 40.86
CA GLY A 395 25.19 13.18 42.10
C GLY A 395 25.27 14.40 43.05
N LYS A 396 24.84 15.62 42.64
CA LYS A 396 24.89 16.79 43.56
C LYS A 396 23.51 17.13 44.17
N GLY A 397 22.44 16.39 43.83
CA GLY A 397 21.08 16.63 44.35
C GLY A 397 20.28 17.62 43.53
N ILE A 398 19.49 18.47 44.18
CA ILE A 398 18.56 19.39 43.54
C ILE A 398 18.95 20.84 43.86
N PHE A 399 19.08 21.66 42.82
CA PHE A 399 19.24 23.12 42.93
C PHE A 399 17.89 23.77 42.60
N ALA A 400 17.51 24.72 43.45
CA ALA A 400 16.37 25.58 43.19
C ALA A 400 16.87 26.98 42.87
N LEU A 401 16.52 27.46 41.69
CA LEU A 401 16.97 28.77 41.17
C LEU A 401 15.73 29.69 40.94
N SER A 402 15.95 30.99 41.03
CA SER A 402 14.99 31.96 40.52
C SER A 402 14.94 31.91 39.01
N LYS A 403 13.78 31.68 38.42
CA LYS A 403 13.61 31.64 36.95
C LYS A 403 13.90 32.96 36.25
N GLN A 404 13.82 34.10 37.00
CA GLN A 404 14.07 35.43 36.46
C GLN A 404 15.55 35.77 36.44
N THR A 405 16.27 35.47 37.52
CA THR A 405 17.64 35.95 37.74
C THR A 405 18.68 34.86 37.70
N GLY A 406 18.30 33.58 37.61
CA GLY A 406 19.24 32.45 37.74
C GLY A 406 19.88 32.27 39.11
N LYS A 407 19.57 33.19 40.05
CA LYS A 407 20.17 33.14 41.39
C LYS A 407 19.72 31.91 42.14
N GLN A 408 20.64 31.18 42.72
CA GLN A 408 20.36 30.06 43.59
C GLN A 408 19.59 30.50 44.84
N LEU A 409 18.42 29.91 45.01
CA LEU A 409 17.54 30.12 46.19
C LEU A 409 17.95 29.18 47.31
N TYR A 410 18.17 27.92 46.97
CA TYR A 410 18.70 26.90 47.89
C TYR A 410 19.23 25.69 47.10
N HIS A 411 19.92 24.82 47.83
CA HIS A 411 20.45 23.56 47.30
C HIS A 411 20.13 22.43 48.28
N GLN A 412 19.39 21.40 47.83
CA GLN A 412 19.14 20.18 48.57
C GLN A 412 20.13 19.12 48.14
N LYS A 413 21.03 18.80 49.05
CA LYS A 413 22.03 17.72 48.84
C LYS A 413 21.35 16.36 48.94
N LEU A 414 21.39 15.61 47.87
CA LEU A 414 21.09 14.19 47.82
C LEU A 414 22.38 13.51 47.36
N GLN A 415 23.31 13.31 48.34
CA GLN A 415 24.67 12.96 48.06
C GLN A 415 24.83 11.63 47.34
N GLY A 416 25.51 11.65 46.18
CA GLY A 416 25.72 10.48 45.33
C GLY A 416 24.46 10.03 44.53
N LYS A 417 23.36 10.76 44.62
CA LYS A 417 22.12 10.40 43.92
C LYS A 417 21.95 11.18 42.63
N VAL A 418 21.58 10.46 41.55
CA VAL A 418 21.12 11.08 40.30
C VAL A 418 19.64 11.40 40.46
N VAL A 419 19.25 12.64 40.15
CA VAL A 419 17.87 13.12 40.23
C VAL A 419 17.29 13.21 38.83
N PHE A 420 16.53 12.19 38.43
CA PHE A 420 15.94 12.08 37.07
C PHE A 420 14.63 12.83 36.90
N ALA A 421 13.84 12.94 37.99
CA ALA A 421 12.53 13.56 37.92
C ALA A 421 12.22 14.36 39.19
N THR A 422 11.63 15.53 39.03
CA THR A 422 11.10 16.35 40.12
C THR A 422 9.70 16.85 39.73
N TYR A 423 8.70 16.46 40.54
CA TYR A 423 7.30 16.79 40.31
C TYR A 423 6.64 17.24 41.63
N GLN A 424 5.76 18.22 41.58
CA GLN A 424 4.90 18.59 42.70
C GLN A 424 3.46 18.24 42.35
N ASP A 425 2.82 17.43 43.18
CA ASP A 425 1.43 17.07 42.99
C ASP A 425 0.47 18.21 43.36
N PRO A 426 -0.83 18.12 43.00
CA PRO A 426 -1.83 19.16 43.34
C PRO A 426 -2.04 19.37 44.86
N LYS A 427 -1.62 18.40 45.68
CA LYS A 427 -1.62 18.50 47.14
C LYS A 427 -0.40 19.24 47.67
N GLY A 428 0.53 19.66 46.83
CA GLY A 428 1.76 20.37 47.18
C GLY A 428 2.91 19.44 47.60
N VAL A 429 2.76 18.10 47.50
CA VAL A 429 3.81 17.14 47.85
C VAL A 429 4.79 17.01 46.68
N PHE A 430 6.06 17.13 47.00
CA PHE A 430 7.16 16.85 46.04
C PHE A 430 7.41 15.39 45.91
N TRP A 431 7.57 14.93 44.68
CA TRP A 431 7.97 13.57 44.28
C TRP A 431 9.25 13.66 43.48
N VAL A 432 10.28 12.97 43.92
CA VAL A 432 11.63 13.04 43.34
C VAL A 432 12.10 11.66 42.98
N GLY A 433 12.20 11.37 41.68
CA GLY A 433 12.73 10.11 41.15
C GLY A 433 14.26 10.13 41.09
N THR A 434 14.88 9.08 41.61
CA THR A 434 16.33 8.94 41.66
C THR A 434 16.80 7.57 41.15
N ASP A 435 18.13 7.41 41.01
CA ASP A 435 18.77 6.14 40.67
C ASP A 435 18.59 5.01 41.72
N THR A 436 18.05 5.33 42.89
CA THR A 436 17.85 4.38 43.98
C THR A 436 16.45 4.35 44.58
N GLY A 437 15.46 4.88 43.80
CA GLY A 437 14.07 4.92 44.26
C GLY A 437 13.49 6.33 44.23
N ILE A 438 12.50 6.55 45.05
CA ILE A 438 11.72 7.81 45.07
C ILE A 438 11.78 8.46 46.44
N TYR A 439 11.79 9.79 46.43
CA TYR A 439 11.73 10.64 47.64
C TYR A 439 10.47 11.50 47.60
N THR A 440 9.88 11.76 48.77
CA THR A 440 8.74 12.66 48.87
C THR A 440 8.92 13.66 50.03
N GLY A 441 8.25 14.80 49.94
CA GLY A 441 8.31 15.83 50.99
C GLY A 441 7.34 16.95 50.73
N LYS A 442 7.01 17.76 51.76
CA LYS A 442 6.20 19.00 51.60
C LYS A 442 6.98 20.13 50.92
N SER A 443 8.29 20.06 50.98
CA SER A 443 9.19 20.92 50.23
C SER A 443 10.42 20.11 49.76
N VAL A 444 11.17 20.63 48.79
CA VAL A 444 12.40 19.99 48.35
C VAL A 444 13.46 19.92 49.46
N ARG A 445 13.30 20.71 50.51
CA ARG A 445 14.17 20.72 51.68
C ARG A 445 13.92 19.55 52.64
N ASP A 446 12.69 19.01 52.65
CA ASP A 446 12.22 18.02 53.61
C ASP A 446 12.05 16.64 52.97
N LEU A 447 12.83 16.34 51.93
CA LEU A 447 12.74 15.08 51.19
C LEU A 447 13.16 13.90 52.05
N ILE A 448 12.32 12.92 52.17
CA ILE A 448 12.57 11.64 52.82
C ILE A 448 12.39 10.50 51.81
N PRO A 449 13.14 9.40 51.93
CA PRO A 449 12.91 8.24 51.09
C PRO A 449 11.47 7.74 51.25
N PHE A 450 10.76 7.65 50.13
CA PHE A 450 9.41 7.08 50.11
C PHE A 450 9.57 5.56 49.89
N LYS A 451 9.30 4.79 50.95
CA LYS A 451 9.41 3.33 50.95
C LYS A 451 8.05 2.69 51.14
N PRO A 452 7.18 2.64 50.14
CA PRO A 452 6.22 1.56 50.06
C PRO A 452 7.05 0.30 49.77
N ASP A 453 6.69 -0.84 50.36
CA ASP A 453 7.46 -2.07 50.25
C ASP A 453 7.99 -2.35 48.84
N ASN A 454 9.34 -2.35 48.66
CA ASN A 454 10.06 -2.80 47.49
C ASN A 454 10.17 -1.87 46.25
N ILE A 455 10.19 -0.53 46.35
CA ILE A 455 10.69 0.33 45.27
C ILE A 455 12.22 0.55 45.45
N ASP A 456 13.01 -0.43 45.07
CA ASP A 456 14.49 -0.37 45.15
C ASP A 456 15.15 -0.14 43.77
N THR A 457 14.38 0.34 42.78
CA THR A 457 14.86 0.52 41.42
C THR A 457 14.98 1.99 41.05
N GLN A 458 15.82 2.30 40.08
CA GLN A 458 15.89 3.59 39.43
C GLN A 458 14.50 4.04 38.96
N ILE A 459 14.11 5.28 39.29
CA ILE A 459 12.87 5.93 38.80
C ILE A 459 13.27 7.11 37.94
N THR A 460 13.07 6.97 36.64
CA THR A 460 13.43 7.97 35.62
C THR A 460 12.25 8.84 35.22
N THR A 461 11.03 8.34 35.33
CA THR A 461 9.82 9.05 34.96
C THR A 461 8.69 8.76 35.94
N LEU A 462 7.79 9.71 36.06
CA LEU A 462 6.60 9.62 36.91
C LEU A 462 5.43 10.31 36.22
N TYR A 463 4.24 9.82 36.47
CA TYR A 463 3.01 10.37 35.91
C TYR A 463 1.90 10.36 36.98
N HIS A 464 1.26 11.49 37.18
CA HIS A 464 0.12 11.64 38.05
C HIS A 464 -1.15 11.69 37.21
N THR A 465 -2.05 10.71 37.40
CA THR A 465 -3.26 10.57 36.60
C THR A 465 -4.32 11.59 36.99
N ARG A 466 -5.30 11.81 36.12
CA ARG A 466 -6.50 12.64 36.44
C ARG A 466 -7.30 12.07 37.59
N SER A 467 -7.25 10.77 37.82
CA SER A 467 -7.87 10.10 38.97
C SER A 467 -7.09 10.22 40.29
N GLY A 468 -5.92 10.88 40.29
CA GLY A 468 -5.08 11.07 41.47
C GLY A 468 -4.12 9.90 41.77
N GLN A 469 -4.02 8.90 40.89
CA GLN A 469 -3.11 7.78 41.02
C GLN A 469 -1.73 8.13 40.44
N PHE A 470 -0.69 7.40 40.87
CA PHE A 470 0.66 7.60 40.33
C PHE A 470 1.16 6.40 39.55
N TRP A 471 1.85 6.68 38.48
CA TRP A 471 2.62 5.71 37.71
C TRP A 471 4.10 6.09 37.77
N LEU A 472 4.92 5.16 38.20
CA LEU A 472 6.37 5.33 38.35
C LEU A 472 7.05 4.36 37.37
N GLY A 473 7.98 4.87 36.60
CA GLY A 473 8.71 4.08 35.62
C GLY A 473 10.21 4.32 35.70
N GLY A 474 10.96 3.27 35.47
CA GLY A 474 12.41 3.33 35.37
C GLY A 474 12.99 1.92 35.45
N GLY A 475 14.26 1.76 35.10
CA GLY A 475 14.89 0.47 35.07
C GLY A 475 14.01 -0.58 34.33
N SER A 476 13.77 -1.72 34.99
CA SER A 476 13.01 -2.83 34.39
C SER A 476 11.61 -3.02 34.98
N ALA A 477 11.06 -2.02 35.70
CA ALA A 477 9.75 -2.16 36.33
C ALA A 477 8.87 -0.90 36.23
N ILE A 478 7.57 -1.14 36.32
CA ILE A 478 6.53 -0.13 36.44
C ILE A 478 5.82 -0.35 37.77
N TYR A 479 5.54 0.76 38.47
CA TYR A 479 4.75 0.75 39.70
C TYR A 479 3.51 1.63 39.47
N HIS A 480 2.36 1.06 39.79
CA HIS A 480 1.09 1.76 39.82
C HIS A 480 0.66 1.92 41.28
N LEU A 481 0.50 3.14 41.72
CA LEU A 481 0.16 3.50 43.10
C LEU A 481 -1.22 4.18 43.18
N ASP A 482 -1.87 3.98 44.32
CA ASP A 482 -3.09 4.71 44.63
C ASP A 482 -2.83 6.19 45.00
N GLN A 483 -3.87 6.93 45.33
CA GLN A 483 -3.81 8.38 45.73
C GLN A 483 -3.03 8.64 47.02
N ASN A 484 -2.76 7.57 47.83
CA ASN A 484 -2.08 7.64 49.11
C ASN A 484 -0.64 7.10 48.96
N GLY A 485 -0.27 6.58 47.78
CA GLY A 485 1.03 6.04 47.49
C GLY A 485 1.17 4.53 47.79
N ALA A 486 0.07 3.80 48.07
CA ALA A 486 0.11 2.35 48.19
C ALA A 486 0.24 1.69 46.79
N ILE A 487 1.09 0.65 46.69
CA ILE A 487 1.27 -0.06 45.43
C ILE A 487 0.02 -0.88 45.09
N LEU A 488 -0.65 -0.53 44.01
CA LEU A 488 -1.76 -1.31 43.45
C LEU A 488 -1.28 -2.43 42.54
N ASN A 489 -0.30 -2.15 41.69
CA ASN A 489 0.29 -3.10 40.75
C ASN A 489 1.79 -2.85 40.57
N ARG A 490 2.52 -3.94 40.37
CA ARG A 490 3.93 -3.92 39.94
C ARG A 490 4.05 -4.77 38.69
N PHE A 491 4.67 -4.24 37.63
CA PHE A 491 4.97 -4.96 36.40
C PHE A 491 6.50 -5.00 36.21
N GLY A 492 7.05 -6.19 36.21
CA GLY A 492 8.49 -6.44 36.07
C GLY A 492 8.74 -7.72 35.23
N PRO A 493 9.98 -8.18 35.17
CA PRO A 493 10.35 -9.39 34.41
C PRO A 493 9.54 -10.63 34.78
N GLU A 494 9.18 -10.76 36.06
CA GLU A 494 8.38 -11.87 36.59
C GLU A 494 6.96 -11.92 36.03
N GLN A 495 6.41 -10.78 35.62
CA GLN A 495 5.11 -10.65 34.96
C GLN A 495 5.24 -10.57 33.43
N GLY A 496 6.40 -10.92 32.84
CA GLY A 496 6.65 -10.87 31.42
C GLY A 496 6.99 -9.47 30.86
N PHE A 497 7.17 -8.49 31.73
CA PHE A 497 7.57 -7.13 31.31
C PHE A 497 9.11 -7.08 31.17
N MET A 498 9.61 -7.44 29.99
CA MET A 498 11.04 -7.49 29.69
C MET A 498 11.47 -6.27 28.89
N VAL A 499 11.64 -5.13 29.54
CA VAL A 499 12.15 -3.90 28.93
C VAL A 499 13.34 -3.37 29.72
N LYS A 500 14.19 -2.57 29.06
CA LYS A 500 15.35 -2.00 29.72
C LYS A 500 15.04 -0.78 30.58
N ASP A 501 14.07 0.04 30.13
CA ASP A 501 13.72 1.27 30.83
C ASP A 501 12.37 1.81 30.37
N VAL A 502 11.62 2.40 31.29
CA VAL A 502 10.36 3.11 31.04
C VAL A 502 10.66 4.58 30.86
N ARG A 503 10.20 5.19 29.75
CA ARG A 503 10.57 6.55 29.37
C ARG A 503 9.41 7.53 29.41
N ALA A 504 8.19 7.09 29.16
CA ALA A 504 7.04 7.99 29.08
C ALA A 504 5.74 7.30 29.47
N PHE A 505 4.84 8.11 30.04
CA PHE A 505 3.44 7.76 30.29
C PHE A 505 2.55 8.78 29.63
N TYR A 506 1.40 8.34 29.15
CA TYR A 506 0.32 9.16 28.64
C TYR A 506 -1.04 8.55 29.03
N GLU A 507 -1.93 9.34 29.62
CA GLU A 507 -3.30 8.97 29.95
C GLU A 507 -4.24 9.50 28.89
N ASP A 508 -4.98 8.62 28.22
CA ASP A 508 -5.98 9.02 27.26
C ASP A 508 -7.32 9.43 27.91
N GLU A 509 -8.28 9.83 27.10
CA GLU A 509 -9.57 10.34 27.59
C GLU A 509 -10.39 9.28 28.34
N GLU A 510 -10.18 7.98 28.08
CA GLU A 510 -10.85 6.86 28.72
C GLU A 510 -10.07 6.32 29.95
N GLY A 511 -8.97 6.96 30.32
CA GLY A 511 -8.16 6.59 31.47
C GLY A 511 -7.23 5.39 31.23
N ARG A 512 -7.01 4.99 29.97
CA ARG A 512 -5.98 4.02 29.62
C ARG A 512 -4.61 4.68 29.73
N ILE A 513 -3.65 3.95 30.26
CA ILE A 513 -2.27 4.43 30.38
C ILE A 513 -1.41 3.82 29.28
N TRP A 514 -0.92 4.67 28.40
CA TRP A 514 0.04 4.31 27.35
C TRP A 514 1.44 4.49 27.90
N ILE A 515 2.34 3.55 27.60
CA ILE A 515 3.65 3.47 28.23
C ILE A 515 4.70 3.28 27.14
N GLY A 516 5.57 4.25 27.00
CA GLY A 516 6.72 4.23 26.11
C GLY A 516 7.96 3.70 26.79
N THR A 517 8.70 2.82 26.11
CA THR A 517 9.84 2.13 26.70
C THR A 517 11.07 2.17 25.80
N TYR A 518 12.25 2.03 26.41
CA TYR A 518 13.49 1.80 25.68
C TYR A 518 13.67 0.30 25.44
N GLN A 519 13.79 -0.11 24.18
CA GLN A 519 13.94 -1.49 23.71
C GLN A 519 12.74 -2.43 24.03
N GLY A 520 11.57 -1.86 24.30
CA GLY A 520 10.34 -2.64 24.53
C GLY A 520 9.15 -2.18 23.73
N GLY A 521 9.24 -1.01 23.08
CA GLY A 521 8.15 -0.43 22.28
C GLY A 521 7.05 0.18 23.13
N LEU A 522 5.82 0.11 22.65
CA LEU A 522 4.62 0.69 23.25
C LEU A 522 3.82 -0.36 24.01
N PHE A 523 3.36 0.01 25.21
CA PHE A 523 2.43 -0.77 26.00
C PHE A 523 1.18 0.05 26.32
N CYS A 524 0.09 -0.63 26.61
CA CYS A 524 -1.15 -0.03 27.07
C CYS A 524 -1.65 -0.79 28.32
N PHE A 525 -1.90 -0.05 29.40
CA PHE A 525 -2.60 -0.60 30.55
C PHE A 525 -4.10 -0.32 30.39
N HIS A 526 -4.87 -1.38 30.29
CA HIS A 526 -6.31 -1.35 30.09
C HIS A 526 -6.97 -2.52 30.81
N LYS A 527 -8.12 -2.28 31.48
CA LYS A 527 -8.88 -3.31 32.22
C LYS A 527 -8.01 -4.15 33.18
N ASN A 528 -7.13 -3.45 33.89
CA ASN A 528 -6.19 -4.06 34.85
C ASN A 528 -5.16 -5.05 34.22
N GLN A 529 -4.93 -4.94 32.93
CA GLN A 529 -3.95 -5.72 32.19
C GLN A 529 -2.96 -4.82 31.46
N LEU A 530 -1.69 -5.21 31.42
CA LEU A 530 -0.65 -4.58 30.65
C LEU A 530 -0.50 -5.30 29.31
N ILE A 531 -0.85 -4.62 28.22
CA ILE A 531 -0.85 -5.18 26.86
C ILE A 531 0.34 -4.58 26.09
N ALA A 532 1.22 -5.42 25.57
CA ALA A 532 2.28 -4.99 24.67
C ALA A 532 1.72 -4.82 23.25
N LEU A 533 1.91 -3.65 22.65
CA LEU A 533 1.59 -3.41 21.25
C LEU A 533 2.79 -3.80 20.40
N ARG A 534 3.06 -5.11 20.37
CA ARG A 534 4.09 -5.70 19.49
C ARG A 534 3.38 -6.25 18.27
N ASP A 535 3.67 -5.70 17.12
CA ASP A 535 3.27 -6.35 15.88
C ASP A 535 4.03 -7.68 15.72
N LYS A 536 3.44 -8.62 14.95
CA LYS A 536 4.08 -9.91 14.64
C LYS A 536 5.44 -9.75 13.95
N ALA A 537 5.73 -8.57 13.45
CA ALA A 537 6.93 -8.22 12.71
C ALA A 537 7.93 -7.32 13.48
N ASN A 538 7.63 -6.91 14.71
CA ASN A 538 8.49 -6.19 15.69
C ASN A 538 9.20 -4.89 15.25
N TYR A 539 8.96 -4.36 14.03
CA TYR A 539 9.71 -3.23 13.47
C TYR A 539 8.86 -2.04 12.99
N MET A 540 7.54 -2.14 13.03
CA MET A 540 6.71 -1.07 12.49
C MET A 540 6.58 0.10 13.44
N LEU A 541 6.39 -0.15 14.76
CA LEU A 541 6.30 0.90 15.78
C LEU A 541 7.67 1.30 16.35
N GLY A 542 8.74 0.56 16.04
CA GLY A 542 10.06 0.76 16.67
C GLY A 542 10.13 0.26 18.10
N ASN A 543 11.37 0.07 18.57
CA ASN A 543 11.63 -0.46 19.92
C ASN A 543 11.82 0.64 20.97
N ASP A 544 12.21 1.86 20.54
CA ASP A 544 12.57 2.96 21.40
C ASP A 544 11.51 4.06 21.32
N ILE A 545 10.79 4.25 22.42
CA ILE A 545 9.78 5.31 22.54
C ILE A 545 10.13 6.16 23.77
N PHE A 546 10.48 7.43 23.52
CA PHE A 546 10.99 8.33 24.55
C PHE A 546 9.93 9.27 25.09
N THR A 547 8.98 9.68 24.24
CA THR A 547 7.88 10.57 24.61
C THR A 547 6.57 10.03 24.11
N LEU A 548 5.48 10.39 24.80
CA LEU A 548 4.11 10.10 24.38
C LEU A 548 3.30 11.37 24.58
N THR A 549 2.67 11.86 23.51
CA THR A 549 1.79 13.01 23.57
C THR A 549 0.75 12.93 22.46
N LYS A 550 -0.45 13.46 22.69
CA LYS A 550 -1.55 13.45 21.71
C LYS A 550 -1.76 14.84 21.12
N ASP A 551 -1.99 14.89 19.84
CA ASP A 551 -2.35 16.10 19.14
C ASP A 551 -3.88 16.32 19.07
N ASN A 552 -4.30 17.49 18.54
CA ASN A 552 -5.71 17.84 18.41
C ASN A 552 -6.44 17.07 17.29
N TYR A 553 -5.72 16.33 16.47
CA TYR A 553 -6.27 15.51 15.38
C TYR A 553 -6.34 14.02 15.73
N GLY A 554 -6.09 13.67 17.00
CA GLY A 554 -6.20 12.29 17.48
C GLY A 554 -4.97 11.43 17.25
N TYR A 555 -3.83 12.01 16.86
CA TYR A 555 -2.59 11.26 16.69
C TYR A 555 -1.81 11.20 18.00
N LEU A 556 -1.47 9.99 18.43
CA LEU A 556 -0.47 9.77 19.47
C LEU A 556 0.91 9.89 18.82
N LEU A 557 1.64 10.91 19.22
CA LEU A 557 3.01 11.19 18.77
C LEU A 557 4.00 10.52 19.72
N MET A 558 5.00 9.89 19.15
CA MET A 558 6.04 9.15 19.84
C MET A 558 7.40 9.56 19.30
N SER A 559 8.29 10.10 20.12
CA SER A 559 9.67 10.35 19.68
C SER A 559 10.52 9.09 19.85
N SER A 560 11.48 8.91 18.96
CA SER A 560 12.35 7.72 18.90
C SER A 560 13.76 8.07 18.44
N ASN A 561 14.65 7.09 18.37
CA ASN A 561 16.00 7.25 17.76
C ASN A 561 15.93 7.49 16.24
N ASN A 562 14.80 7.21 15.61
CA ASN A 562 14.66 7.26 14.16
C ASN A 562 13.64 8.31 13.68
N GLY A 563 13.23 9.26 14.51
CA GLY A 563 12.25 10.29 14.16
C GLY A 563 11.04 10.29 15.07
N LEU A 564 10.02 11.11 14.71
CA LEU A 564 8.72 11.08 15.36
C LEU A 564 7.81 10.10 14.65
N LEU A 565 7.11 9.30 15.41
CA LEU A 565 6.08 8.37 14.95
C LEU A 565 4.71 8.93 15.35
N ALA A 566 3.74 8.88 14.45
CA ALA A 566 2.37 9.30 14.71
C ALA A 566 1.39 8.18 14.36
N VAL A 567 0.56 7.78 15.32
CA VAL A 567 -0.49 6.76 15.10
C VAL A 567 -1.81 7.32 15.56
N HIS A 568 -2.82 7.25 14.71
CA HIS A 568 -4.15 7.71 15.08
C HIS A 568 -4.78 6.79 16.14
N GLU A 569 -5.47 7.36 17.12
CA GLU A 569 -6.06 6.60 18.23
C GLU A 569 -7.01 5.50 17.78
N THR A 570 -7.78 5.70 16.70
CA THR A 570 -8.67 4.67 16.14
C THR A 570 -7.92 3.42 15.69
N ALA A 571 -6.69 3.58 15.16
CA ALA A 571 -5.84 2.46 14.77
C ALA A 571 -5.29 1.72 16.00
N LEU A 572 -4.84 2.47 17.02
CA LEU A 572 -4.40 1.88 18.30
C LEU A 572 -5.52 1.05 18.95
N LEU A 573 -6.74 1.60 18.98
CA LEU A 573 -7.91 0.90 19.49
C LEU A 573 -8.34 -0.28 18.61
N GLY A 574 -8.20 -0.15 17.30
CA GLY A 574 -8.42 -1.22 16.34
C GLY A 574 -7.52 -2.42 16.61
N TYR A 575 -6.24 -2.16 16.90
CA TYR A 575 -5.25 -3.18 17.24
C TYR A 575 -5.54 -3.83 18.60
N LEU A 576 -5.82 -3.05 19.64
CA LEU A 576 -6.19 -3.55 20.97
C LEU A 576 -7.43 -4.46 20.95
N ASN A 577 -8.36 -4.19 20.03
CA ASN A 577 -9.60 -4.96 19.85
C ASN A 577 -9.47 -6.08 18.79
N ASN A 578 -8.26 -6.43 18.35
CA ASN A 578 -7.98 -7.45 17.31
C ASN A 578 -8.70 -7.21 15.97
N LYS A 579 -8.96 -5.95 15.63
CA LYS A 579 -9.51 -5.55 14.33
C LYS A 579 -8.42 -5.26 13.28
N LEU A 580 -7.19 -5.04 13.75
CA LEU A 580 -6.00 -4.81 12.93
C LEU A 580 -4.92 -5.81 13.35
N ASP A 581 -4.26 -6.40 12.37
CA ASP A 581 -3.14 -7.32 12.60
C ASP A 581 -1.80 -6.57 12.76
N TYR A 582 -1.72 -5.36 12.20
CA TYR A 582 -0.50 -4.53 12.15
C TYR A 582 -0.83 -3.07 12.47
N LEU A 583 0.13 -2.38 13.07
CA LEU A 583 0.12 -0.92 13.26
C LEU A 583 1.29 -0.30 12.51
N VAL A 584 1.00 0.54 11.55
CA VAL A 584 2.01 1.30 10.81
C VAL A 584 1.93 2.77 11.25
N PRO A 585 3.00 3.35 11.79
CA PRO A 585 3.02 4.76 12.12
C PRO A 585 3.25 5.62 10.88
N TYR A 586 2.72 6.83 10.86
CA TYR A 586 3.29 7.90 10.05
C TYR A 586 4.66 8.25 10.59
N TYR A 587 5.62 8.44 9.72
CA TYR A 587 7.00 8.72 10.06
C TYR A 587 7.36 10.16 9.74
N ILE A 588 7.72 10.94 10.76
CA ILE A 588 8.12 12.34 10.63
C ILE A 588 9.62 12.40 10.85
N GLY A 589 10.36 12.50 9.76
CA GLY A 589 11.82 12.42 9.76
C GLY A 589 12.48 13.46 8.87
N VAL A 590 13.61 13.12 8.26
CA VAL A 590 14.39 14.04 7.41
C VAL A 590 13.54 14.57 6.24
N GLN A 591 12.74 13.73 5.62
CA GLN A 591 11.87 14.13 4.51
C GLN A 591 10.78 15.13 4.92
N SER A 592 10.43 15.14 6.20
CA SER A 592 9.47 16.09 6.79
C SER A 592 10.13 17.36 7.32
N GLY A 593 11.43 17.52 7.14
CA GLY A 593 12.19 18.67 7.59
C GLY A 593 12.82 18.53 8.98
N VAL A 594 12.82 17.33 9.57
CA VAL A 594 13.58 17.08 10.80
C VAL A 594 15.08 17.03 10.47
N PHE A 595 15.87 17.91 11.06
CA PHE A 595 17.30 17.99 10.79
C PHE A 595 18.07 16.79 11.35
N ASN A 596 17.77 16.40 12.59
CA ASN A 596 18.34 15.22 13.22
C ASN A 596 17.19 14.35 13.78
N THR A 597 17.12 13.10 13.31
CA THR A 597 16.07 12.15 13.69
C THR A 597 16.31 11.45 15.02
N GLU A 598 17.48 11.62 15.63
CA GLU A 598 17.78 11.09 16.94
C GLU A 598 17.21 12.01 18.03
N PHE A 599 16.06 11.62 18.55
CA PHE A 599 15.44 12.33 19.68
C PHE A 599 16.02 11.83 21.01
N ASN A 600 16.01 12.73 21.98
CA ASN A 600 16.49 12.40 23.30
C ASN A 600 15.37 11.91 24.22
N GLY A 601 15.66 10.87 24.96
CA GLY A 601 14.82 10.33 26.00
C GLY A 601 15.64 9.89 27.20
N GLY A 602 15.06 9.91 28.37
CA GLY A 602 15.77 9.55 29.62
C GLY A 602 15.83 10.70 30.61
N PHE A 603 15.24 11.80 30.21
CA PHE A 603 15.06 12.99 31.05
C PHE A 603 13.58 13.18 31.35
N PHE A 604 13.26 13.61 32.57
CA PHE A 604 11.90 14.05 32.90
C PHE A 604 11.58 15.39 32.19
N ASN A 605 10.31 15.64 31.84
CA ASN A 605 9.91 16.77 30.99
C ASN A 605 10.65 16.78 29.63
N ASN A 606 10.67 15.64 28.98
CA ASN A 606 11.36 15.45 27.72
C ASN A 606 10.55 15.91 26.49
N HIS A 607 9.45 16.60 26.67
CA HIS A 607 8.66 17.25 25.63
C HIS A 607 7.75 18.31 26.25
N LEU A 608 7.24 19.19 25.39
CA LEU A 608 6.18 20.14 25.75
C LEU A 608 5.05 20.02 24.73
N ASN A 609 3.83 20.03 25.22
CA ASN A 609 2.63 20.05 24.41
C ASN A 609 1.81 21.30 24.72
N LEU A 610 1.68 22.18 23.71
CA LEU A 610 0.89 23.40 23.83
C LEU A 610 -0.49 23.18 23.19
N ASN A 611 -1.43 22.75 24.05
CA ASN A 611 -2.84 22.54 23.67
C ASN A 611 -3.04 21.66 22.42
N GLY A 612 -2.19 20.67 22.21
CA GLY A 612 -2.28 19.76 21.07
C GLY A 612 -1.94 20.38 19.70
N ASN A 613 -1.58 21.66 19.65
CA ASN A 613 -1.28 22.35 18.38
C ASN A 613 0.22 22.43 18.07
N VAL A 614 1.02 22.71 19.09
CA VAL A 614 2.47 22.89 18.96
C VAL A 614 3.16 22.04 20.02
N MET A 615 4.12 21.24 19.58
CA MET A 615 4.84 20.33 20.45
C MET A 615 6.33 20.48 20.23
N TYR A 616 7.07 20.48 21.33
CA TYR A 616 8.53 20.64 21.34
C TYR A 616 9.15 19.32 21.80
N PHE A 617 10.09 18.83 21.01
CA PHE A 617 10.84 17.61 21.29
C PHE A 617 12.33 17.89 21.28
N PRO A 618 13.08 17.53 22.34
CA PRO A 618 14.53 17.66 22.35
C PRO A 618 15.17 16.57 21.47
N SER A 619 16.19 16.93 20.73
CA SER A 619 16.95 16.01 19.90
C SER A 619 18.45 16.09 20.21
N ALA A 620 19.24 15.19 19.62
CA ALA A 620 20.68 15.21 19.73
C ALA A 620 21.32 16.50 19.14
N GLN A 621 20.59 17.22 18.29
CA GLN A 621 21.01 18.49 17.70
C GLN A 621 19.84 19.49 17.64
N GLY A 622 19.58 20.19 18.76
CA GLY A 622 18.55 21.20 18.83
C GLY A 622 17.20 20.70 19.33
N ILE A 623 16.17 21.50 19.10
CA ILE A 623 14.80 21.24 19.49
C ILE A 623 13.95 21.19 18.25
N VAL A 624 13.20 20.11 18.09
CA VAL A 624 12.24 19.93 17.03
C VAL A 624 10.88 20.42 17.49
N VAL A 625 10.31 21.40 16.80
CA VAL A 625 8.97 21.89 17.02
C VAL A 625 8.06 21.26 15.98
N TYR A 626 7.07 20.51 16.42
CA TYR A 626 6.04 19.92 15.58
C TYR A 626 4.78 20.78 15.63
N LEU A 627 4.30 21.17 14.45
CA LEU A 627 3.05 21.89 14.24
C LEU A 627 1.98 20.88 13.84
N SER A 628 1.04 20.64 14.73
CA SER A 628 -0.05 19.71 14.49
C SER A 628 -0.98 20.23 13.40
N ARG A 629 -1.24 19.39 12.40
CA ARG A 629 -2.13 19.64 11.28
C ARG A 629 -2.76 18.33 10.85
N PRO A 630 -3.95 18.34 10.21
CA PRO A 630 -4.54 17.13 9.68
C PRO A 630 -3.56 16.37 8.78
N ILE A 631 -3.38 15.07 9.01
CA ILE A 631 -2.66 14.20 8.09
C ILE A 631 -3.68 13.69 7.09
N GLU A 632 -3.54 14.11 5.84
CA GLU A 632 -4.43 13.64 4.79
C GLU A 632 -4.14 12.16 4.48
N THR A 633 -5.15 11.32 4.70
CA THR A 633 -5.07 9.89 4.40
C THR A 633 -5.40 9.68 2.93
N ASN A 634 -4.39 9.65 2.08
CA ASN A 634 -4.59 9.29 0.69
C ASN A 634 -4.66 7.78 0.54
N LYS A 635 -5.56 7.33 -0.35
CA LYS A 635 -5.55 5.93 -0.77
C LYS A 635 -4.19 5.61 -1.40
N THR A 636 -3.60 4.53 -0.94
CA THR A 636 -2.32 4.05 -1.44
C THR A 636 -2.52 3.46 -2.84
N GLN A 637 -1.99 4.10 -3.86
CA GLN A 637 -2.10 3.61 -5.23
C GLN A 637 -0.84 2.84 -5.61
N ILE A 638 -0.97 1.52 -5.78
CA ILE A 638 0.12 0.65 -6.21
C ILE A 638 0.11 0.58 -7.74
N VAL A 639 1.26 0.81 -8.35
CA VAL A 639 1.45 0.73 -9.79
C VAL A 639 2.43 -0.39 -10.11
N LEU A 640 2.02 -1.31 -10.98
CA LEU A 640 2.88 -2.34 -11.51
C LEU A 640 3.71 -1.73 -12.65
N LYS A 641 5.01 -1.55 -12.42
CA LYS A 641 5.94 -0.93 -13.36
C LYS A 641 6.33 -1.88 -14.48
N GLY A 642 6.54 -3.16 -14.16
CA GLY A 642 6.88 -4.17 -15.12
C GLY A 642 6.76 -5.58 -14.56
N VAL A 643 6.56 -6.54 -15.46
CA VAL A 643 6.66 -7.98 -15.20
C VAL A 643 7.70 -8.55 -16.14
N TYR A 644 8.77 -9.12 -15.59
CA TYR A 644 9.90 -9.58 -16.37
C TYR A 644 10.02 -11.10 -16.30
N ALA A 645 10.03 -11.74 -17.45
CA ALA A 645 10.30 -13.17 -17.61
C ALA A 645 11.71 -13.34 -18.18
N ASP A 646 12.66 -13.82 -17.36
CA ASP A 646 14.09 -13.90 -17.70
C ASP A 646 14.64 -12.57 -18.26
N GLY A 647 14.24 -11.43 -17.68
CA GLY A 647 14.66 -10.09 -18.07
C GLY A 647 13.90 -9.47 -19.25
N LYS A 648 12.96 -10.16 -19.86
CA LYS A 648 12.09 -9.62 -20.91
C LYS A 648 10.78 -9.12 -20.31
N ASP A 649 10.35 -7.93 -20.67
CA ASP A 649 9.07 -7.37 -20.24
C ASP A 649 7.90 -8.17 -20.86
N VAL A 650 7.04 -8.68 -19.98
CA VAL A 650 5.85 -9.46 -20.34
C VAL A 650 4.55 -8.89 -19.73
N LEU A 651 4.60 -7.67 -19.21
CA LEU A 651 3.49 -7.01 -18.53
C LEU A 651 2.16 -7.10 -19.31
N PHE A 652 2.22 -7.01 -20.63
CA PHE A 652 1.03 -7.00 -21.47
C PHE A 652 0.72 -8.35 -22.12
N SER A 653 1.68 -9.27 -22.20
CA SER A 653 1.47 -10.55 -22.88
C SER A 653 0.62 -11.52 -22.06
N ARG A 654 0.65 -11.39 -20.75
CA ARG A 654 -0.03 -12.27 -19.78
C ARG A 654 0.19 -13.77 -19.97
N GLU A 655 0.87 -14.17 -21.04
CA GLU A 655 1.26 -15.55 -21.31
C GLU A 655 2.77 -15.68 -21.26
N ILE A 656 3.24 -16.57 -20.41
CA ILE A 656 4.66 -16.79 -20.12
C ILE A 656 5.05 -18.19 -20.54
N SER A 657 6.18 -18.31 -21.21
CA SER A 657 6.71 -19.59 -21.64
C SER A 657 7.12 -20.47 -20.45
N ARG A 658 6.91 -21.77 -20.57
CA ARG A 658 7.39 -22.77 -19.59
C ARG A 658 8.90 -22.75 -19.37
N ILE A 659 9.67 -22.29 -20.37
CA ILE A 659 11.13 -22.23 -20.32
C ILE A 659 11.61 -21.17 -19.34
N THR A 660 10.75 -20.21 -18.99
CA THR A 660 11.07 -19.11 -18.06
C THR A 660 11.49 -19.67 -16.70
N LYS A 661 12.69 -19.28 -16.28
CA LYS A 661 13.26 -19.66 -14.99
C LYS A 661 12.87 -18.70 -13.89
N LYS A 662 12.76 -17.43 -14.23
CA LYS A 662 12.64 -16.32 -13.29
C LYS A 662 11.54 -15.37 -13.73
N ILE A 663 10.56 -15.12 -12.86
CA ILE A 663 9.54 -14.10 -13.06
C ILE A 663 9.70 -13.05 -11.97
N GLN A 664 9.84 -11.79 -12.38
CA GLN A 664 10.00 -10.65 -11.47
C GLN A 664 8.85 -9.68 -11.66
N PHE A 665 8.32 -9.21 -10.54
CA PHE A 665 7.32 -8.16 -10.46
C PHE A 665 7.98 -6.92 -9.88
N ASP A 666 8.08 -5.86 -10.68
CA ASP A 666 8.57 -4.54 -10.26
C ASP A 666 7.36 -3.61 -10.11
N PHE A 667 7.16 -3.11 -8.91
CA PHE A 667 6.04 -2.23 -8.59
C PHE A 667 6.48 -1.13 -7.63
N PHE A 668 5.70 -0.09 -7.56
CA PHE A 668 5.91 0.98 -6.60
C PHE A 668 4.57 1.53 -6.11
N ASN A 669 4.62 2.22 -5.00
CA ASN A 669 3.51 3.02 -4.51
C ASN A 669 3.70 4.47 -4.95
N VAL A 670 2.63 5.09 -5.44
CA VAL A 670 2.59 6.53 -5.67
C VAL A 670 2.24 7.20 -4.35
N ASN A 671 3.23 7.86 -3.77
CA ASN A 671 3.05 8.52 -2.49
C ASN A 671 3.75 9.88 -2.48
N TYR A 672 2.95 10.92 -2.45
CA TYR A 672 3.44 12.30 -2.29
C TYR A 672 3.39 12.77 -0.84
N ASN A 673 2.85 11.96 0.07
CA ASN A 673 2.88 12.24 1.51
C ASN A 673 4.22 11.81 2.09
N GLU A 674 4.98 12.76 2.60
CA GLU A 674 6.30 12.54 3.18
C GLU A 674 6.30 11.78 4.52
N PHE A 675 5.12 11.62 5.13
CA PHE A 675 4.97 10.94 6.40
C PHE A 675 4.64 9.46 6.27
N ASP A 676 4.31 9.01 5.05
CA ASP A 676 3.82 7.66 4.87
C ASP A 676 4.95 6.63 4.92
N ASN A 677 4.76 5.65 5.78
CA ASN A 677 5.61 4.49 5.93
C ASN A 677 4.86 3.30 5.33
N VAL A 678 5.24 2.90 4.12
CA VAL A 678 4.49 1.90 3.35
C VAL A 678 5.17 0.55 3.39
N PHE A 679 4.41 -0.47 3.72
CA PHE A 679 4.80 -1.88 3.63
C PHE A 679 3.88 -2.60 2.66
N TYR A 680 4.40 -3.63 2.00
CA TYR A 680 3.67 -4.43 1.03
C TYR A 680 3.50 -5.85 1.53
N GLN A 681 2.31 -6.40 1.31
CA GLN A 681 2.05 -7.82 1.42
C GLN A 681 1.69 -8.35 0.05
N ILE A 682 2.22 -9.51 -0.27
CA ILE A 682 2.02 -10.17 -1.54
C ILE A 682 1.35 -11.52 -1.36
N LYS A 683 0.70 -11.96 -2.43
CA LYS A 683 0.04 -13.25 -2.49
C LYS A 683 0.07 -13.74 -3.93
N LEU A 684 0.47 -14.99 -4.15
CA LEU A 684 0.47 -15.62 -5.46
C LEU A 684 -0.46 -16.83 -5.42
N GLU A 685 -1.63 -16.69 -6.01
CA GLU A 685 -2.60 -17.77 -6.12
C GLU A 685 -2.38 -18.55 -7.42
N LYS A 686 -2.48 -19.86 -7.35
CA LYS A 686 -2.43 -20.75 -8.52
C LYS A 686 -3.75 -21.49 -8.67
N ASN A 687 -4.37 -21.38 -9.84
CA ASN A 687 -5.62 -22.06 -10.20
C ASN A 687 -6.74 -21.86 -9.17
N GLY A 688 -6.82 -20.64 -8.56
CA GLY A 688 -7.84 -20.31 -7.57
C GLY A 688 -7.63 -20.90 -6.17
N ASN A 689 -6.49 -21.56 -5.90
CA ASN A 689 -6.21 -22.09 -4.57
C ASN A 689 -5.86 -20.95 -3.60
N PRO A 690 -6.55 -20.84 -2.45
CA PRO A 690 -6.30 -19.78 -1.50
C PRO A 690 -4.93 -19.92 -0.84
N VAL A 691 -4.20 -18.81 -0.76
CA VAL A 691 -2.90 -18.70 -0.09
C VAL A 691 -2.98 -17.53 0.89
N ASN A 692 -2.28 -17.60 2.00
CA ASN A 692 -2.19 -16.49 2.95
C ASN A 692 -1.31 -15.35 2.39
N TRP A 693 -1.57 -14.14 2.87
CA TRP A 693 -0.70 -12.99 2.61
C TRP A 693 0.69 -13.21 3.20
N SER A 694 1.72 -12.73 2.51
CA SER A 694 3.09 -12.71 3.04
C SER A 694 3.21 -11.81 4.27
N GLU A 695 4.31 -11.96 5.02
CA GLU A 695 4.67 -10.94 6.01
C GLU A 695 4.90 -9.58 5.31
N PRO A 696 4.61 -8.46 6.00
CA PRO A 696 4.84 -7.12 5.47
C PRO A 696 6.32 -6.89 5.13
N SER A 697 6.60 -6.33 3.97
CA SER A 697 7.95 -6.04 3.48
C SER A 697 7.99 -4.68 2.77
N ARG A 698 9.16 -4.04 2.74
CA ARG A 698 9.41 -2.83 1.93
C ARG A 698 9.91 -3.12 0.53
N ALA A 699 10.10 -4.39 0.18
CA ALA A 699 10.59 -4.79 -1.13
C ALA A 699 9.57 -4.44 -2.23
N THR A 700 10.01 -3.74 -3.25
CA THR A 700 9.23 -3.35 -4.43
C THR A 700 9.53 -4.21 -5.65
N LEU A 701 10.53 -5.08 -5.56
CA LEU A 701 10.89 -6.08 -6.57
C LEU A 701 10.73 -7.47 -5.96
N ILE A 702 9.78 -8.23 -6.48
CA ILE A 702 9.50 -9.60 -6.02
C ILE A 702 9.82 -10.58 -7.12
N GLN A 703 10.48 -11.66 -6.77
CA GLN A 703 10.92 -12.69 -7.70
C GLN A 703 10.36 -14.05 -7.33
N PHE A 704 9.91 -14.77 -8.34
CA PHE A 704 9.53 -16.16 -8.26
C PHE A 704 10.37 -16.99 -9.25
N ASP A 705 10.92 -18.09 -8.77
CA ASP A 705 11.74 -18.97 -9.57
C ASP A 705 10.96 -20.25 -9.91
N PHE A 706 11.09 -20.73 -11.14
CA PHE A 706 10.58 -22.02 -11.62
C PHE A 706 9.10 -22.30 -11.33
N LEU A 707 8.22 -21.34 -11.61
CA LEU A 707 6.78 -21.56 -11.45
C LEU A 707 6.28 -22.65 -12.41
N PRO A 708 5.50 -23.65 -11.95
CA PRO A 708 4.94 -24.69 -12.81
C PRO A 708 3.83 -24.15 -13.72
N PRO A 709 3.42 -24.87 -14.78
CA PRO A 709 2.32 -24.45 -15.64
C PRO A 709 1.02 -24.29 -14.86
N GLY A 710 0.23 -23.29 -15.25
CA GLY A 710 -1.05 -22.98 -14.61
C GLY A 710 -1.46 -21.53 -14.79
N GLU A 711 -2.62 -21.22 -14.28
CA GLU A 711 -3.13 -19.85 -14.16
C GLU A 711 -2.77 -19.28 -12.79
N TYR A 712 -2.21 -18.09 -12.80
CA TYR A 712 -1.75 -17.41 -11.60
C TYR A 712 -2.40 -16.04 -11.46
N VAL A 713 -2.69 -15.68 -10.22
CA VAL A 713 -3.10 -14.32 -9.84
C VAL A 713 -2.10 -13.81 -8.80
N PHE A 714 -1.28 -12.86 -9.21
CA PHE A 714 -0.40 -12.13 -8.32
C PHE A 714 -1.18 -10.96 -7.71
N GLN A 715 -1.20 -10.87 -6.38
CA GLN A 715 -1.94 -9.86 -5.65
C GLN A 715 -0.98 -9.09 -4.73
N ILE A 716 -1.14 -7.78 -4.69
CA ILE A 716 -0.38 -6.88 -3.82
C ILE A 716 -1.35 -5.98 -3.08
N ARG A 717 -1.11 -5.78 -1.80
CA ARG A 717 -1.73 -4.73 -1.02
C ARG A 717 -0.69 -3.93 -0.24
N ALA A 718 -0.94 -2.65 -0.05
CA ALA A 718 -0.10 -1.78 0.75
C ALA A 718 -0.72 -1.55 2.13
N ILE A 719 0.12 -1.59 3.16
CA ILE A 719 -0.23 -1.23 4.52
C ILE A 719 0.56 0.03 4.85
N ASN A 720 -0.11 1.09 5.23
CA ASN A 720 0.51 2.39 5.51
C ASN A 720 -0.01 3.00 6.81
N GLY A 721 0.42 4.24 7.10
CA GLY A 721 0.03 4.98 8.32
C GLY A 721 -1.47 5.22 8.46
N SER A 722 -2.28 5.05 7.42
CA SER A 722 -3.75 5.13 7.52
C SER A 722 -4.34 3.97 8.32
N ASN A 723 -3.62 2.83 8.38
CA ASN A 723 -4.05 1.61 9.03
C ASN A 723 -5.45 1.14 8.57
N ASP A 724 -5.71 1.22 7.25
CA ASP A 724 -6.98 0.80 6.66
C ASP A 724 -7.15 -0.73 6.87
N PRO A 725 -8.24 -1.19 7.51
CA PRO A 725 -8.50 -2.61 7.70
C PRO A 725 -8.80 -3.34 6.38
N LYS A 726 -9.12 -2.61 5.30
CA LYS A 726 -9.41 -3.14 3.97
C LYS A 726 -8.64 -2.39 2.89
N PRO A 727 -7.30 -2.51 2.85
CA PRO A 727 -6.50 -1.82 1.86
C PRO A 727 -6.84 -2.32 0.45
N GLU A 728 -6.70 -1.42 -0.52
CA GLU A 728 -6.89 -1.73 -1.93
C GLU A 728 -5.88 -2.79 -2.40
N VAL A 729 -6.35 -3.73 -3.22
CA VAL A 729 -5.54 -4.85 -3.73
C VAL A 729 -5.33 -4.68 -5.23
N LEU A 730 -4.09 -4.57 -5.66
CA LEU A 730 -3.71 -4.68 -7.06
C LEU A 730 -3.65 -6.15 -7.44
N MET A 731 -4.30 -6.52 -8.55
CA MET A 731 -4.32 -7.89 -9.07
C MET A 731 -3.73 -7.94 -10.48
N TYR A 732 -2.85 -8.91 -10.71
CA TYR A 732 -2.30 -9.18 -12.03
C TYR A 732 -2.40 -10.68 -12.33
N SER A 733 -3.17 -11.02 -13.36
CA SER A 733 -3.39 -12.41 -13.79
C SER A 733 -2.47 -12.74 -14.95
N PHE A 734 -1.81 -13.91 -14.89
CA PHE A 734 -0.96 -14.43 -15.94
C PHE A 734 -1.02 -15.95 -16.02
N ARG A 735 -0.63 -16.51 -17.15
CA ARG A 735 -0.65 -17.94 -17.41
C ARG A 735 0.72 -18.42 -17.84
N ILE A 736 1.19 -19.50 -17.21
CA ILE A 736 2.39 -20.20 -17.65
C ILE A 736 1.99 -21.36 -18.54
N LEU A 737 2.42 -21.29 -19.80
CA LEU A 737 2.08 -22.27 -20.82
C LEU A 737 2.85 -23.56 -20.57
N PRO A 738 2.21 -24.74 -20.72
CA PRO A 738 2.92 -26.01 -20.66
C PRO A 738 3.88 -26.17 -21.86
N TYR A 739 4.90 -26.99 -21.73
CA TYR A 739 5.71 -27.37 -22.88
C TYR A 739 4.84 -27.97 -24.00
N PHE A 740 5.30 -27.86 -25.26
CA PHE A 740 4.51 -28.34 -26.38
C PHE A 740 4.19 -29.83 -26.24
N TYR A 741 5.10 -30.64 -25.67
CA TYR A 741 4.93 -32.09 -25.44
C TYR A 741 4.06 -32.39 -24.19
N GLU A 742 3.83 -31.45 -23.30
CA GLU A 742 2.90 -31.55 -22.17
C GLU A 742 1.45 -31.30 -22.60
N ARG A 743 1.25 -30.80 -23.84
CA ARG A 743 -0.11 -30.53 -24.35
C ARG A 743 -0.79 -31.84 -24.71
N SER A 744 -2.03 -32.00 -24.27
CA SER A 744 -2.78 -33.26 -24.45
C SER A 744 -2.84 -33.76 -25.88
N PHE A 745 -2.96 -32.84 -26.86
CA PHE A 745 -3.01 -33.23 -28.28
C PHE A 745 -1.68 -33.80 -28.81
N VAL A 746 -0.54 -33.32 -28.31
CA VAL A 746 0.79 -33.81 -28.66
C VAL A 746 1.01 -35.17 -28.02
N GLN A 747 0.62 -35.33 -26.75
CA GLN A 747 0.71 -36.63 -26.06
C GLN A 747 -0.17 -37.69 -26.74
N ILE A 748 -1.40 -37.30 -27.13
CA ILE A 748 -2.28 -38.16 -27.92
C ILE A 748 -1.62 -38.50 -29.28
N GLY A 749 -1.03 -37.50 -29.95
CA GLY A 749 -0.34 -37.71 -31.22
C GLY A 749 0.85 -38.66 -31.09
N LEU A 750 1.69 -38.48 -30.08
CA LEU A 750 2.81 -39.40 -29.79
C LEU A 750 2.32 -40.79 -29.42
N PHE A 751 1.24 -40.90 -28.68
CA PHE A 751 0.60 -42.16 -28.34
C PHE A 751 0.05 -42.86 -29.60
N LEU A 752 -0.61 -42.11 -30.49
CA LEU A 752 -1.11 -42.66 -31.76
C LEU A 752 0.05 -43.13 -32.68
N ILE A 753 1.17 -42.39 -32.73
CA ILE A 753 2.38 -42.79 -33.48
C ILE A 753 2.95 -44.10 -32.89
N LEU A 754 3.00 -44.17 -31.55
CA LEU A 754 3.45 -45.39 -30.87
C LEU A 754 2.54 -46.59 -31.19
N LEU A 755 1.21 -46.40 -31.08
CA LEU A 755 0.24 -47.42 -31.46
C LEU A 755 0.34 -47.82 -32.92
N PHE A 756 0.51 -46.84 -33.82
CA PHE A 756 0.73 -47.16 -35.26
C PHE A 756 2.02 -47.90 -35.49
N SER A 757 3.09 -47.53 -34.80
CA SER A 757 4.37 -48.26 -34.88
C SER A 757 4.24 -49.68 -34.36
N VAL A 758 3.57 -49.90 -33.25
CA VAL A 758 3.25 -51.21 -32.71
C VAL A 758 2.37 -52.00 -33.69
N PHE A 759 1.36 -51.38 -34.29
CA PHE A 759 0.51 -51.96 -35.31
C PHE A 759 1.33 -52.45 -36.52
N LEU A 760 2.23 -51.61 -37.03
CA LEU A 760 3.12 -51.98 -38.15
C LEU A 760 4.07 -53.14 -37.79
N ILE A 761 4.61 -53.13 -36.57
CA ILE A 761 5.45 -54.24 -36.07
C ILE A 761 4.66 -55.54 -35.97
N VAL A 762 3.42 -55.43 -35.40
CA VAL A 762 2.51 -56.60 -35.26
C VAL A 762 2.08 -57.08 -36.65
N GLN A 763 1.76 -56.17 -37.56
CA GLN A 763 1.37 -56.53 -38.93
C GLN A 763 2.52 -57.21 -39.71
N ASN A 764 3.71 -56.63 -39.60
CA ASN A 764 4.91 -57.27 -40.17
C ASN A 764 5.23 -58.67 -39.55
N ARG A 765 5.06 -58.79 -38.27
CA ARG A 765 5.21 -60.02 -37.52
C ARG A 765 4.12 -61.00 -37.89
N ASN A 766 2.87 -60.57 -37.99
CA ASN A 766 1.76 -61.39 -38.40
C ASN A 766 1.90 -61.86 -39.87
N GLN A 767 2.38 -61.01 -40.75
CA GLN A 767 2.72 -61.46 -42.14
C GLN A 767 3.82 -62.48 -42.17
N ARG A 768 4.82 -62.36 -41.29
CA ARG A 768 5.87 -63.42 -41.18
C ARG A 768 5.32 -64.69 -40.56
N ILE A 769 4.54 -64.58 -39.51
CA ILE A 769 3.91 -65.70 -38.83
C ILE A 769 2.85 -66.38 -39.75
N GLN A 770 2.05 -65.58 -40.50
CA GLN A 770 1.11 -66.19 -41.47
C GLN A 770 1.77 -66.95 -42.54
N LYS A 771 2.98 -66.57 -42.97
CA LYS A 771 3.77 -67.36 -43.94
C LYS A 771 4.35 -68.69 -43.35
N GLU A 772 4.60 -68.74 -42.06
CA GLU A 772 4.99 -69.92 -41.35
C GLU A 772 3.82 -70.79 -40.87
N PHE A 773 2.73 -70.15 -40.47
CA PHE A 773 1.58 -70.84 -39.89
C PHE A 773 0.59 -71.42 -40.94
N GLN A 774 0.63 -70.99 -42.16
CA GLN A 774 -0.14 -71.62 -43.24
C GLN A 774 0.24 -73.10 -43.52
N ARG A 775 1.31 -73.53 -42.83
CA ARG A 775 1.74 -74.93 -42.95
C ARG A 775 1.36 -75.86 -41.78
N GLU A 776 0.93 -75.34 -40.67
CA GLU A 776 0.67 -76.12 -39.42
C GLU A 776 -0.71 -75.98 -38.80
N LEU A 777 -1.65 -75.15 -39.32
CA LEU A 777 -2.81 -74.74 -38.61
C LEU A 777 -4.16 -75.13 -39.21
N GLU A 778 -4.27 -76.37 -39.80
CA GLU A 778 -5.63 -76.88 -40.10
C GLU A 778 -6.29 -77.71 -39.01
N VAL A 779 -5.63 -77.95 -37.88
CA VAL A 779 -6.15 -78.91 -36.87
C VAL A 779 -6.39 -78.37 -35.46
N GLN A 780 -5.85 -77.16 -35.04
CA GLN A 780 -5.94 -76.78 -33.63
C GLN A 780 -6.59 -75.43 -33.33
N ASN A 781 -7.25 -74.77 -34.24
CA ASN A 781 -7.61 -73.36 -34.20
C ASN A 781 -8.96 -73.00 -33.66
N THR A 782 -9.66 -73.86 -32.92
CA THR A 782 -11.02 -73.43 -32.48
C THR A 782 -11.22 -73.31 -30.99
N ILE A 783 -10.31 -73.59 -30.13
CA ILE A 783 -10.54 -73.55 -28.66
C ILE A 783 -9.72 -72.50 -27.95
N THR A 784 -8.53 -72.09 -28.43
CA THR A 784 -7.64 -71.19 -27.69
C THR A 784 -7.93 -69.65 -27.93
N GLU A 785 -8.64 -69.32 -28.97
CA GLU A 785 -8.84 -67.93 -29.41
C GLU A 785 -9.88 -67.17 -28.56
N LEU A 786 -10.75 -67.91 -27.87
CA LEU A 786 -11.81 -67.25 -27.05
C LEU A 786 -11.36 -66.85 -25.65
N GLU A 787 -10.38 -67.47 -25.07
CA GLU A 787 -9.93 -67.17 -23.69
C GLU A 787 -8.88 -66.04 -23.64
N LEU A 788 -8.04 -65.86 -24.64
CA LEU A 788 -7.01 -64.80 -24.64
C LEU A 788 -7.56 -63.42 -24.97
N ASN A 789 -8.62 -63.32 -25.73
CA ASN A 789 -9.26 -62.04 -26.08
C ASN A 789 -10.00 -61.38 -24.89
N ALA A 790 -10.42 -62.16 -23.90
CA ALA A 790 -11.14 -61.70 -22.71
C ALA A 790 -10.18 -61.00 -21.69
N ILE A 791 -8.94 -61.44 -21.59
CA ILE A 791 -7.97 -60.95 -20.59
C ILE A 791 -7.30 -59.64 -21.07
N GLN A 792 -7.02 -59.51 -22.37
CA GLN A 792 -6.40 -58.29 -22.93
C GLN A 792 -7.35 -57.09 -23.00
N ALA A 793 -8.66 -57.28 -22.98
CA ALA A 793 -9.67 -56.23 -23.02
C ALA A 793 -9.90 -55.53 -21.66
N GLN A 794 -9.34 -56.02 -20.58
CA GLN A 794 -9.68 -55.55 -19.22
C GLN A 794 -8.73 -54.49 -18.63
N MET A 795 -7.58 -54.25 -19.24
CA MET A 795 -6.68 -53.23 -18.74
C MET A 795 -6.80 -51.92 -19.52
N ASN A 796 -7.19 -50.83 -18.85
CA ASN A 796 -7.27 -49.49 -19.43
C ASN A 796 -5.86 -48.87 -19.51
N PRO A 797 -5.18 -48.89 -20.71
CA PRO A 797 -3.81 -48.41 -20.85
C PRO A 797 -3.66 -46.93 -20.46
N HIS A 798 -4.68 -46.15 -20.67
CA HIS A 798 -4.71 -44.70 -20.37
C HIS A 798 -4.54 -44.40 -18.87
N MET A 799 -5.12 -45.21 -18.00
CA MET A 799 -4.97 -45.07 -16.56
C MET A 799 -3.53 -45.34 -16.10
N ILE A 800 -2.88 -46.36 -16.67
CA ILE A 800 -1.49 -46.69 -16.35
C ILE A 800 -0.55 -45.52 -16.75
N PHE A 801 -0.71 -44.99 -17.96
CA PHE A 801 0.07 -43.85 -18.42
C PHE A 801 -0.18 -42.55 -17.61
N ASN A 802 -1.41 -42.26 -17.25
CA ASN A 802 -1.76 -41.13 -16.42
C ASN A 802 -1.12 -41.19 -15.03
N SER A 803 -1.13 -42.36 -14.40
CA SER A 803 -0.49 -42.60 -13.11
C SER A 803 1.03 -42.50 -13.17
N LEU A 804 1.66 -43.02 -14.22
CA LEU A 804 3.10 -42.84 -14.45
C LEU A 804 3.51 -41.36 -14.63
N ASN A 805 2.67 -40.56 -15.28
CA ASN A 805 2.93 -39.12 -15.44
C ASN A 805 2.86 -38.37 -14.10
N VAL A 806 1.94 -38.74 -13.21
CA VAL A 806 1.88 -38.17 -11.84
C VAL A 806 3.15 -38.56 -11.07
N LEU A 807 3.58 -39.82 -11.17
CA LEU A 807 4.80 -40.26 -10.53
C LEU A 807 6.04 -39.48 -11.03
N MET A 808 6.17 -39.30 -12.35
CA MET A 808 7.25 -38.51 -12.93
C MET A 808 7.18 -37.02 -12.47
N HIS A 809 6.01 -36.50 -12.32
CA HIS A 809 5.82 -35.14 -11.79
C HIS A 809 6.29 -35.00 -10.34
N LEU A 810 5.91 -35.93 -9.47
CA LEU A 810 6.31 -35.98 -8.07
C LEU A 810 7.83 -36.13 -7.92
N ILE A 811 8.45 -36.95 -8.76
CA ILE A 811 9.92 -37.12 -8.79
C ILE A 811 10.62 -35.83 -9.23
N ARG A 812 10.13 -35.16 -10.27
CA ARG A 812 10.67 -33.86 -10.75
C ARG A 812 10.56 -32.74 -9.70
N MET A 813 9.50 -32.75 -8.89
CA MET A 813 9.31 -31.80 -7.79
C MET A 813 10.20 -32.11 -6.57
N LYS A 814 11.07 -33.13 -6.65
CA LYS A 814 11.92 -33.65 -5.57
C LYS A 814 11.12 -34.03 -4.29
N SER A 815 9.85 -34.31 -4.46
CA SER A 815 8.96 -34.77 -3.39
C SER A 815 9.02 -36.30 -3.29
N PHE A 816 10.19 -36.84 -2.96
CA PHE A 816 10.45 -38.29 -2.99
C PHE A 816 9.52 -39.10 -2.10
N GLU A 817 9.20 -38.60 -0.91
CA GLU A 817 8.25 -39.27 0.00
C GLU A 817 6.84 -39.38 -0.62
N LYS A 818 6.36 -38.32 -1.27
CA LYS A 818 5.07 -38.38 -1.98
C LYS A 818 5.12 -39.27 -3.22
N ALA A 819 6.24 -39.31 -3.91
CA ALA A 819 6.43 -40.22 -5.07
C ALA A 819 6.49 -41.67 -4.63
N GLU A 820 7.13 -41.96 -3.50
CA GLU A 820 7.18 -43.29 -2.89
C GLU A 820 5.79 -43.77 -2.48
N ASN A 821 5.07 -42.96 -1.75
CA ASN A 821 3.70 -43.28 -1.33
C ASN A 821 2.77 -43.48 -2.55
N PHE A 822 2.86 -42.60 -3.53
CA PHE A 822 2.08 -42.75 -4.75
C PHE A 822 2.43 -44.05 -5.50
N THR A 823 3.72 -44.43 -5.57
CA THR A 823 4.18 -45.67 -6.23
C THR A 823 3.64 -46.89 -5.48
N PHE A 824 3.67 -46.84 -4.16
CA PHE A 824 3.14 -47.93 -3.31
C PHE A 824 1.63 -48.13 -3.54
N GLU A 825 0.85 -47.05 -3.48
CA GLU A 825 -0.60 -47.11 -3.69
C GLU A 825 -0.94 -47.55 -5.14
N PHE A 826 -0.21 -47.05 -6.11
CA PHE A 826 -0.38 -47.41 -7.52
C PHE A 826 -0.03 -48.92 -7.77
N ALA A 827 1.04 -49.38 -7.19
CA ALA A 827 1.44 -50.81 -7.30
C ALA A 827 0.42 -51.73 -6.61
N ARG A 828 -0.11 -51.29 -5.43
CA ARG A 828 -1.16 -52.02 -4.69
C ARG A 828 -2.45 -52.11 -5.52
N MET A 829 -2.84 -50.99 -6.13
CA MET A 829 -4.02 -50.92 -7.01
C MET A 829 -3.83 -51.82 -8.24
N LEU A 830 -2.69 -51.78 -8.92
CA LEU A 830 -2.40 -52.63 -10.07
C LEU A 830 -2.45 -54.13 -9.70
N ARG A 831 -1.87 -54.52 -8.57
CA ARG A 831 -1.90 -55.89 -8.08
C ARG A 831 -3.31 -56.36 -7.82
N ASN A 832 -4.13 -55.52 -7.14
CA ASN A 832 -5.52 -55.83 -6.87
C ASN A 832 -6.37 -56.01 -8.14
N ILE A 833 -6.11 -55.21 -9.17
CA ILE A 833 -6.77 -55.33 -10.47
C ILE A 833 -6.33 -56.63 -11.16
N LEU A 834 -5.04 -56.98 -11.17
CA LEU A 834 -4.51 -58.16 -11.81
C LEU A 834 -4.97 -59.47 -11.13
N GLU A 835 -4.93 -59.50 -9.79
CA GLU A 835 -5.33 -60.70 -9.02
C GLU A 835 -6.84 -61.03 -9.14
N ARG A 836 -7.63 -59.99 -9.39
CA ARG A 836 -9.11 -60.13 -9.44
C ARG A 836 -9.70 -60.07 -10.85
N SER A 837 -8.87 -59.80 -11.87
CA SER A 837 -9.32 -59.70 -13.26
C SER A 837 -9.85 -61.03 -13.86
N GLY A 838 -9.53 -62.19 -13.23
CA GLY A 838 -10.07 -63.50 -13.61
C GLY A 838 -11.48 -63.79 -13.08
N ASN A 839 -12.00 -63.00 -12.14
CA ASN A 839 -13.29 -63.25 -11.54
C ASN A 839 -14.39 -62.47 -12.25
N HIS A 840 -15.39 -63.13 -12.76
CA HIS A 840 -16.54 -62.50 -13.40
C HIS A 840 -17.41 -61.68 -12.43
N PHE A 841 -17.39 -62.02 -11.13
CA PHE A 841 -18.15 -61.43 -10.04
C PHE A 841 -17.27 -61.16 -8.83
N ILE A 842 -17.49 -60.03 -8.16
CA ILE A 842 -16.83 -59.64 -6.91
C ILE A 842 -17.84 -59.13 -5.89
N GLU A 843 -17.50 -59.18 -4.61
CA GLU A 843 -18.31 -58.61 -3.57
C GLU A 843 -18.33 -57.06 -3.64
N ILE A 844 -19.46 -56.44 -3.31
CA ILE A 844 -19.59 -54.96 -3.29
C ILE A 844 -18.53 -54.34 -2.39
N GLY A 845 -18.24 -54.95 -1.24
CA GLY A 845 -17.13 -54.48 -0.36
C GLY A 845 -15.76 -54.46 -1.04
N GLN A 846 -15.52 -55.39 -1.94
CA GLN A 846 -14.31 -55.44 -2.73
C GLN A 846 -14.29 -54.39 -3.85
N GLU A 847 -15.42 -54.14 -4.50
CA GLU A 847 -15.58 -53.07 -5.49
C GLU A 847 -15.37 -51.69 -4.82
N ILE A 848 -15.95 -51.47 -3.65
CA ILE A 848 -15.76 -50.22 -2.84
C ILE A 848 -14.28 -50.06 -2.54
N GLN A 849 -13.59 -51.07 -2.08
CA GLN A 849 -12.15 -50.96 -1.79
C GLN A 849 -11.31 -50.62 -3.04
N LEU A 850 -11.73 -51.16 -4.20
CA LEU A 850 -11.07 -50.77 -5.48
C LEU A 850 -11.36 -49.34 -5.85
N LEU A 851 -12.57 -48.88 -5.61
CA LEU A 851 -12.97 -47.49 -5.87
C LEU A 851 -12.22 -46.52 -4.95
N GLU A 852 -12.15 -46.83 -3.67
CA GLU A 852 -11.40 -45.99 -2.68
C GLU A 852 -9.95 -45.85 -3.07
N ASN A 853 -9.28 -46.97 -3.38
CA ASN A 853 -7.88 -46.95 -3.84
C ASN A 853 -7.72 -46.12 -5.12
N TYR A 854 -8.66 -46.25 -6.06
CA TYR A 854 -8.69 -45.44 -7.28
C TYR A 854 -8.89 -43.95 -6.97
N LEU A 855 -9.84 -43.64 -6.11
CA LEU A 855 -10.19 -42.24 -5.74
C LEU A 855 -9.08 -41.54 -4.95
N GLU A 856 -8.40 -42.23 -4.07
CA GLU A 856 -7.24 -41.69 -3.36
C GLU A 856 -6.08 -41.33 -4.33
N ILE A 857 -5.83 -42.16 -5.34
CA ILE A 857 -4.87 -41.87 -6.39
C ILE A 857 -5.29 -40.64 -7.20
N GLN A 858 -6.59 -40.51 -7.52
CA GLN A 858 -7.12 -39.34 -8.24
C GLN A 858 -7.05 -38.08 -7.38
N LYS A 859 -7.33 -38.17 -6.11
CA LYS A 859 -7.24 -37.07 -5.14
C LYS A 859 -5.81 -36.51 -5.08
N ILE A 860 -4.80 -37.38 -5.03
CA ILE A 860 -3.40 -36.97 -5.11
C ILE A 860 -3.10 -36.30 -6.46
N ARG A 861 -3.65 -36.83 -7.54
CA ARG A 861 -3.49 -36.29 -8.89
C ARG A 861 -4.07 -34.87 -9.03
N PHE A 862 -5.20 -34.61 -8.41
CA PHE A 862 -5.91 -33.33 -8.44
C PHE A 862 -5.62 -32.44 -7.23
N GLN A 863 -4.52 -32.69 -6.51
CA GLN A 863 -4.02 -31.87 -5.40
C GLN A 863 -5.05 -31.60 -4.29
N ASN A 864 -5.89 -32.61 -3.98
CA ASN A 864 -6.95 -32.57 -2.99
C ASN A 864 -8.12 -31.62 -3.31
N SER A 865 -8.27 -31.16 -4.55
CA SER A 865 -9.42 -30.34 -4.96
C SER A 865 -10.71 -31.15 -5.15
N ILE A 866 -10.60 -32.52 -5.20
CA ILE A 866 -11.76 -33.41 -5.31
C ILE A 866 -12.04 -34.02 -3.94
N THR A 867 -13.29 -33.93 -3.50
CA THR A 867 -13.81 -34.61 -2.33
C THR A 867 -14.72 -35.72 -2.78
N TYR A 868 -14.76 -36.83 -2.05
CA TYR A 868 -15.68 -37.93 -2.36
C TYR A 868 -16.27 -38.57 -1.10
N GLN A 869 -17.44 -39.15 -1.26
CA GLN A 869 -18.07 -39.94 -0.26
C GLN A 869 -18.64 -41.22 -0.88
N ILE A 870 -18.44 -42.36 -0.20
CA ILE A 870 -19.00 -43.65 -0.61
C ILE A 870 -19.87 -44.15 0.51
N ASP A 871 -21.16 -44.28 0.23
CA ASP A 871 -22.16 -44.80 1.16
C ASP A 871 -22.61 -46.17 0.70
N CYS A 872 -22.60 -47.14 1.59
CA CYS A 872 -23.04 -48.48 1.32
C CYS A 872 -23.80 -49.04 2.51
N GLU A 873 -25.00 -49.61 2.26
CA GLU A 873 -25.73 -50.33 3.29
C GLU A 873 -24.90 -51.50 3.80
N PRO A 874 -24.75 -51.72 5.13
CA PRO A 874 -23.90 -52.80 5.69
C PRO A 874 -24.21 -54.20 5.21
N ARG A 875 -25.47 -54.47 4.87
CA ARG A 875 -25.90 -55.79 4.36
C ARG A 875 -25.46 -56.05 2.94
N LEU A 876 -25.08 -55.08 2.18
CA LEU A 876 -24.67 -55.21 0.78
C LEU A 876 -23.20 -55.56 0.60
N TYR A 877 -22.35 -55.41 1.61
CA TYR A 877 -20.91 -55.62 1.48
C TYR A 877 -20.52 -57.00 0.94
N ALA A 878 -21.24 -58.09 1.30
CA ALA A 878 -20.99 -59.47 0.86
C ALA A 878 -21.74 -59.84 -0.41
N VAL A 879 -22.57 -58.98 -0.96
CA VAL A 879 -23.32 -59.23 -2.19
C VAL A 879 -22.37 -59.19 -3.39
N ARG A 880 -22.51 -60.20 -4.28
CA ARG A 880 -21.64 -60.24 -5.49
C ARG A 880 -22.29 -59.50 -6.65
N ILE A 881 -21.51 -58.65 -7.28
CA ILE A 881 -21.89 -57.95 -8.51
C ILE A 881 -20.89 -58.27 -9.60
N PRO A 882 -21.22 -58.11 -10.90
CA PRO A 882 -20.24 -58.23 -11.97
C PRO A 882 -19.09 -57.24 -11.75
N SER A 883 -17.83 -57.75 -11.75
CA SER A 883 -16.64 -56.96 -11.43
C SER A 883 -16.47 -55.74 -12.35
N MET A 884 -15.90 -54.65 -11.84
CA MET A 884 -15.52 -53.44 -12.60
C MET A 884 -16.68 -52.79 -13.39
N LEU A 885 -17.90 -52.78 -12.86
CA LEU A 885 -19.04 -52.05 -13.44
C LEU A 885 -19.11 -50.60 -12.99
N VAL A 886 -18.72 -50.33 -11.74
CA VAL A 886 -18.85 -49.00 -11.13
C VAL A 886 -17.66 -48.14 -11.46
N GLN A 887 -16.48 -48.72 -11.48
CA GLN A 887 -15.24 -48.02 -11.72
C GLN A 887 -15.23 -47.09 -12.98
N PRO A 888 -15.72 -47.54 -14.17
CA PRO A 888 -15.80 -46.70 -15.36
C PRO A 888 -16.75 -45.49 -15.20
N LEU A 889 -17.75 -45.58 -14.36
CA LEU A 889 -18.68 -44.46 -14.06
C LEU A 889 -17.99 -43.46 -13.18
N VAL A 890 -17.29 -43.90 -12.14
CA VAL A 890 -16.45 -43.05 -11.28
C VAL A 890 -15.33 -42.38 -12.10
N GLU A 891 -14.69 -43.13 -13.03
CA GLU A 891 -13.72 -42.52 -13.95
C GLU A 891 -14.34 -41.41 -14.80
N ASN A 892 -15.54 -41.63 -15.33
CA ASN A 892 -16.24 -40.60 -16.12
C ASN A 892 -16.61 -39.36 -15.28
N ALA A 893 -17.09 -39.57 -14.07
CA ALA A 893 -17.42 -38.48 -13.14
C ALA A 893 -16.18 -37.61 -12.85
N ILE A 894 -15.03 -38.23 -12.58
CA ILE A 894 -13.79 -37.52 -12.31
C ILE A 894 -13.24 -36.84 -13.59
N VAL A 895 -13.09 -37.63 -14.68
CA VAL A 895 -12.38 -37.14 -15.88
C VAL A 895 -13.24 -36.15 -16.69
N HIS A 896 -14.56 -36.36 -16.72
CA HIS A 896 -15.47 -35.58 -17.55
C HIS A 896 -16.36 -34.60 -16.76
N GLY A 897 -16.59 -34.88 -15.47
CA GLY A 897 -17.37 -34.02 -14.58
C GLY A 897 -16.46 -33.05 -13.83
N LEU A 898 -15.68 -33.57 -12.90
CA LEU A 898 -14.97 -32.78 -11.89
C LEU A 898 -13.67 -32.16 -12.37
N SER A 899 -12.95 -32.76 -13.33
CA SER A 899 -11.65 -32.25 -13.80
C SER A 899 -11.73 -30.90 -14.50
N HIS A 900 -12.91 -30.42 -14.84
CA HIS A 900 -13.14 -29.14 -15.53
C HIS A 900 -13.83 -28.09 -14.62
N SER A 901 -14.03 -28.41 -13.34
CA SER A 901 -14.54 -27.44 -12.36
C SER A 901 -13.38 -26.61 -11.79
N THR A 902 -13.54 -25.29 -11.71
CA THR A 902 -12.52 -24.36 -11.21
C THR A 902 -12.43 -24.31 -9.69
N ASP A 903 -13.47 -24.75 -8.99
CA ASP A 903 -13.64 -24.61 -7.53
C ASP A 903 -13.52 -25.95 -6.77
N GLY A 904 -12.98 -26.98 -7.44
CA GLY A 904 -12.98 -28.34 -6.91
C GLY A 904 -14.31 -29.05 -7.19
N GLY A 905 -14.55 -30.17 -6.56
CA GLY A 905 -15.81 -30.86 -6.72
C GLY A 905 -16.00 -32.02 -5.78
N HIS A 906 -17.25 -32.49 -5.71
CA HIS A 906 -17.66 -33.57 -4.85
C HIS A 906 -18.23 -34.74 -5.63
N LEU A 907 -17.73 -35.93 -5.32
CA LEU A 907 -18.24 -37.20 -5.86
C LEU A 907 -18.94 -37.98 -4.78
N MET A 908 -20.17 -38.37 -5.04
CA MET A 908 -20.93 -39.26 -4.17
C MET A 908 -21.16 -40.61 -4.88
N VAL A 909 -20.81 -41.70 -4.24
CA VAL A 909 -21.15 -43.06 -4.69
C VAL A 909 -22.00 -43.74 -3.64
N ARG A 910 -23.15 -44.22 -4.04
CA ARG A 910 -24.06 -44.88 -3.08
C ARG A 910 -24.49 -46.23 -3.58
N PHE A 911 -24.46 -47.22 -2.67
CA PHE A 911 -24.95 -48.57 -2.88
C PHE A 911 -26.12 -48.83 -1.96
N GLU A 912 -27.29 -49.06 -2.51
CA GLU A 912 -28.54 -49.25 -1.78
C GLU A 912 -29.40 -50.38 -2.40
N GLN A 913 -30.19 -51.05 -1.60
CA GLN A 913 -31.11 -52.05 -2.09
C GLN A 913 -32.55 -51.44 -2.15
N VAL A 914 -33.13 -51.42 -3.33
CA VAL A 914 -34.49 -50.94 -3.55
C VAL A 914 -35.33 -52.09 -4.05
N ALA A 915 -36.20 -52.61 -3.17
CA ALA A 915 -36.98 -53.86 -3.41
C ALA A 915 -36.07 -55.03 -3.81
N ASP A 916 -36.28 -55.65 -4.98
CA ASP A 916 -35.55 -56.78 -5.49
C ASP A 916 -34.43 -56.35 -6.47
N THR A 917 -33.91 -55.11 -6.36
CA THR A 917 -32.82 -54.61 -7.23
C THR A 917 -31.73 -53.92 -6.40
N ILE A 918 -30.50 -53.99 -6.86
CA ILE A 918 -29.37 -53.25 -6.32
C ILE A 918 -29.20 -52.00 -7.16
N HIS A 919 -29.32 -50.83 -6.47
CA HIS A 919 -29.12 -49.54 -7.06
C HIS A 919 -27.71 -49.00 -6.69
N ILE A 920 -26.92 -48.65 -7.70
CA ILE A 920 -25.62 -48.05 -7.51
C ILE A 920 -25.66 -46.70 -8.21
N SER A 921 -25.60 -45.63 -7.42
CA SER A 921 -25.51 -44.25 -7.96
C SER A 921 -24.12 -43.70 -7.85
N VAL A 922 -23.70 -43.01 -8.90
CA VAL A 922 -22.48 -42.21 -8.96
C VAL A 922 -22.90 -40.81 -9.35
N GLU A 923 -22.71 -39.88 -8.43
CA GLU A 923 -23.15 -38.48 -8.56
C GLU A 923 -21.95 -37.56 -8.44
N ASP A 924 -21.77 -36.63 -9.40
CA ASP A 924 -20.76 -35.60 -9.38
C ASP A 924 -21.42 -34.22 -9.50
N ASP A 925 -20.81 -33.22 -8.87
CA ASP A 925 -21.21 -31.82 -8.93
C ASP A 925 -20.44 -31.04 -10.01
N GLY A 926 -19.94 -31.74 -11.00
CA GLY A 926 -19.13 -31.15 -12.08
C GLY A 926 -19.95 -30.40 -13.13
N ILE A 927 -19.33 -30.13 -14.26
CA ILE A 927 -19.90 -29.29 -15.34
C ILE A 927 -21.14 -29.89 -16.05
N GLY A 928 -21.52 -31.12 -15.71
CA GLY A 928 -22.63 -31.85 -16.30
C GLY A 928 -22.39 -32.32 -17.75
N ARG A 929 -23.29 -33.15 -18.24
CA ARG A 929 -23.16 -33.86 -19.55
C ARG A 929 -23.23 -32.92 -20.74
N VAL A 930 -24.10 -31.91 -20.71
CA VAL A 930 -24.35 -31.01 -21.83
C VAL A 930 -23.13 -30.10 -22.07
N LYS A 931 -22.53 -29.56 -20.98
CA LYS A 931 -21.31 -28.75 -21.09
C LYS A 931 -20.10 -29.60 -21.40
N SER A 932 -19.94 -30.76 -20.79
CA SER A 932 -18.89 -31.72 -21.09
C SER A 932 -18.89 -32.14 -22.56
N ALA A 933 -20.06 -32.32 -23.16
CA ALA A 933 -20.21 -32.62 -24.60
C ALA A 933 -19.78 -31.43 -25.49
N LYS A 934 -20.08 -30.18 -25.11
CA LYS A 934 -19.65 -28.96 -25.81
C LYS A 934 -18.13 -28.71 -25.71
N VAL A 935 -17.51 -28.98 -24.58
CA VAL A 935 -16.06 -28.93 -24.40
C VAL A 935 -15.34 -29.96 -25.31
N GLN A 936 -16.05 -30.99 -25.74
CA GLN A 936 -15.57 -32.04 -26.60
C GLN A 936 -16.04 -31.93 -28.08
N GLU A 937 -16.66 -30.83 -28.51
CA GLU A 937 -17.06 -30.58 -29.89
C GLU A 937 -15.82 -30.61 -30.84
N GLY A 938 -15.52 -31.74 -31.39
CA GLY A 938 -14.42 -32.10 -32.25
C GLY A 938 -14.00 -33.55 -32.14
N LYS A 939 -14.44 -34.31 -31.14
CA LYS A 939 -14.09 -35.74 -31.00
C LYS A 939 -15.32 -36.62 -30.76
N LYS A 940 -15.96 -37.08 -31.84
CA LYS A 940 -16.94 -38.18 -31.79
C LYS A 940 -16.25 -39.47 -31.33
N ARG A 941 -15.98 -39.66 -30.05
CA ARG A 941 -15.71 -40.99 -29.49
C ARG A 941 -16.53 -41.17 -28.23
N LYS A 942 -17.44 -42.16 -28.24
CA LYS A 942 -18.03 -42.70 -27.01
C LYS A 942 -16.90 -43.08 -26.06
N SER A 943 -17.01 -42.68 -24.80
CA SER A 943 -16.04 -43.09 -23.77
C SER A 943 -15.84 -44.62 -23.84
N MET A 944 -14.56 -45.05 -23.92
CA MET A 944 -14.21 -46.49 -23.98
C MET A 944 -14.82 -47.23 -22.80
N GLY A 945 -14.88 -46.58 -21.61
CA GLY A 945 -15.49 -47.15 -20.41
C GLY A 945 -17.00 -47.44 -20.60
N MET A 946 -17.74 -46.55 -21.26
CA MET A 946 -19.17 -46.75 -21.48
C MET A 946 -19.44 -47.85 -22.49
N ILE A 947 -18.58 -48.01 -23.53
CA ILE A 947 -18.70 -49.13 -24.45
C ILE A 947 -18.42 -50.49 -23.75
N LEU A 948 -17.44 -50.46 -22.82
CA LEU A 948 -17.10 -51.64 -22.03
C LEU A 948 -18.28 -52.06 -21.10
N ILE A 949 -18.89 -51.11 -20.41
CA ILE A 949 -20.08 -51.31 -19.56
C ILE A 949 -21.18 -51.95 -20.42
N GLN A 950 -21.54 -51.37 -21.57
CA GLN A 950 -22.60 -51.89 -22.46
C GLN A 950 -22.31 -53.30 -22.96
N LYS A 951 -21.11 -53.59 -23.38
CA LYS A 951 -20.68 -54.95 -23.77
C LYS A 951 -20.84 -55.94 -22.60
N LYS A 952 -20.39 -55.55 -21.43
CA LYS A 952 -20.46 -56.38 -20.21
C LYS A 952 -21.89 -56.65 -19.79
N MET A 953 -22.76 -55.62 -19.85
CA MET A 953 -24.21 -55.78 -19.60
C MET A 953 -24.80 -56.79 -20.59
N GLY A 954 -24.46 -56.73 -21.90
CA GLY A 954 -24.89 -57.70 -22.90
C GLY A 954 -24.42 -59.13 -22.62
N LEU A 955 -23.17 -59.26 -22.19
CA LEU A 955 -22.56 -60.55 -21.83
C LEU A 955 -23.19 -61.14 -20.55
N MET A 956 -23.48 -60.31 -19.54
CA MET A 956 -24.14 -60.71 -18.32
C MET A 956 -25.58 -61.26 -18.63
N LYS A 957 -26.29 -60.56 -19.51
CA LYS A 957 -27.63 -60.97 -19.96
C LYS A 957 -27.58 -62.28 -20.76
N SER A 958 -26.63 -62.41 -21.69
CA SER A 958 -26.58 -63.60 -22.63
C SER A 958 -26.00 -64.84 -21.94
N LYS A 959 -25.02 -64.74 -21.07
CA LYS A 959 -24.31 -65.86 -20.46
C LYS A 959 -24.85 -66.26 -19.09
N TYR A 960 -25.28 -65.26 -18.31
CA TYR A 960 -25.73 -65.44 -16.93
C TYR A 960 -27.20 -65.11 -16.66
N GLY A 961 -27.88 -64.49 -17.65
CA GLY A 961 -29.29 -64.11 -17.54
C GLY A 961 -29.53 -62.85 -16.73
N ILE A 962 -28.47 -62.13 -16.27
CA ILE A 962 -28.53 -60.98 -15.36
C ILE A 962 -28.89 -59.72 -16.14
N SER A 963 -29.99 -59.07 -15.79
CA SER A 963 -30.37 -57.78 -16.36
C SER A 963 -29.73 -56.62 -15.61
N ILE A 964 -29.01 -55.78 -16.33
CA ILE A 964 -28.39 -54.57 -15.80
C ILE A 964 -28.87 -53.38 -16.63
N GLN A 965 -29.35 -52.34 -15.99
CA GLN A 965 -29.75 -51.05 -16.63
C GLN A 965 -28.87 -49.93 -16.16
N LEU A 966 -28.54 -49.02 -17.05
CA LEU A 966 -27.76 -47.81 -16.72
C LEU A 966 -28.52 -46.58 -17.19
N ASN A 967 -28.87 -45.71 -16.26
CA ASN A 967 -29.49 -44.44 -16.48
C ASN A 967 -28.48 -43.31 -16.19
N LEU A 968 -28.47 -42.28 -17.03
CA LEU A 968 -27.61 -41.12 -16.88
C LEU A 968 -28.43 -39.84 -16.98
N GLU A 969 -28.36 -38.97 -15.97
CA GLU A 969 -29.11 -37.72 -15.91
C GLU A 969 -28.24 -36.57 -15.33
N ASP A 970 -28.57 -35.35 -15.68
CA ASP A 970 -27.98 -34.17 -15.07
C ASP A 970 -28.83 -33.81 -13.84
N MET A 971 -28.17 -33.42 -12.71
CA MET A 971 -28.85 -33.31 -11.42
C MET A 971 -29.68 -32.02 -11.27
N CYS A 972 -29.33 -30.95 -11.99
CA CYS A 972 -30.07 -29.67 -11.94
C CYS A 972 -29.85 -28.84 -13.21
N GLU A 973 -30.70 -27.85 -13.47
CA GLU A 973 -30.53 -26.84 -14.53
C GLU A 973 -29.74 -25.65 -13.99
N SER A 974 -28.45 -25.79 -13.77
CA SER A 974 -27.57 -24.74 -13.24
C SER A 974 -26.32 -24.58 -14.11
N GLU A 975 -25.46 -23.65 -13.70
CA GLU A 975 -24.15 -23.47 -14.37
C GLU A 975 -23.22 -24.66 -14.20
N HIS A 976 -23.39 -25.42 -13.13
CA HIS A 976 -22.75 -26.71 -12.82
C HIS A 976 -23.81 -27.74 -12.49
N PRO A 977 -24.41 -28.36 -13.49
CA PRO A 977 -25.57 -29.24 -13.28
C PRO A 977 -25.23 -30.57 -12.61
N GLY A 978 -23.96 -30.94 -12.56
CA GLY A 978 -23.55 -32.26 -12.06
C GLY A 978 -24.12 -33.41 -12.89
N THR A 979 -23.64 -34.63 -12.67
CA THR A 979 -24.14 -35.81 -13.36
C THR A 979 -24.44 -36.91 -12.36
N LYS A 980 -25.58 -37.59 -12.54
CA LYS A 980 -25.95 -38.78 -11.82
C LYS A 980 -25.99 -39.98 -12.77
N ALA A 981 -25.18 -40.96 -12.50
CA ALA A 981 -25.20 -42.26 -13.17
C ALA A 981 -25.82 -43.30 -12.22
N LEU A 982 -26.93 -43.90 -12.58
CA LEU A 982 -27.62 -44.93 -11.82
C LEU A 982 -27.59 -46.28 -12.54
N LEU A 983 -26.91 -47.24 -11.93
CA LEU A 983 -26.92 -48.64 -12.32
C LEU A 983 -27.98 -49.38 -11.49
N VAL A 984 -28.84 -50.11 -12.19
CA VAL A 984 -29.86 -50.97 -11.57
C VAL A 984 -29.56 -52.42 -11.95
N ILE A 985 -29.29 -53.27 -10.98
CA ILE A 985 -28.95 -54.67 -11.16
C ILE A 985 -30.05 -55.50 -10.52
N ASP A 986 -30.59 -56.46 -11.26
CA ASP A 986 -31.60 -57.39 -10.76
C ASP A 986 -30.98 -58.30 -9.67
N SER A 987 -31.60 -58.36 -8.47
CA SER A 987 -31.09 -59.11 -7.32
C SER A 987 -31.60 -60.56 -7.23
N ASP A 988 -32.40 -61.00 -8.19
CA ASP A 988 -33.01 -62.38 -8.16
C ASP A 988 -31.99 -63.50 -8.29
N TYR A 989 -30.71 -63.22 -8.34
CA TYR A 989 -29.59 -64.18 -8.35
C TYR A 989 -28.92 -64.23 -6.97
N SER A 990 -29.40 -65.14 -6.09
CA SER A 990 -28.61 -65.61 -4.94
C SER A 990 -27.43 -66.43 -5.49
N PHE A 991 -26.28 -65.76 -5.62
CA PHE A 991 -25.01 -66.49 -5.89
C PHE A 991 -24.58 -67.17 -4.59
N ASN A 992 -24.81 -68.51 -4.51
CA ASN A 992 -24.12 -69.40 -3.64
C ASN A 992 -22.70 -69.65 -4.13
#